data_d90977216003da5675a2d84e07dcf39b
#
_entry.id   d90977216003da5675a2d84e07dcf39b
#
_cell.length_a   1.000
_cell.length_b   1.000
_cell.length_c   1.000
_cell.angle_alpha   90.00
_cell.angle_beta   90.00
_cell.angle_gamma   90.00
#
_symmetry.space_group_name_H-M   'P 1'
#
loop_
_entity.id
_entity.type
_entity.pdbx_description
1 polymer ?
#
loop_
_entity_poly.entity_id
_entity_poly.type
_entity_poly.pdbx_seq_one_letter_code
_entity_poly.pdbx_strand_id
1 'polypeptide(L)'
;MNTKAFITLEYDKIIKKLETFASSTMGKKLCKDLLPSSDYEEILSAQTETKDALTRLYKTGYLSFQGLSDIRPHLRLLEIDSTLNQKELLEIARLLSITAQAVEYGDTEDEVLAYDSLNSYFGELDPLEFLYQRITQCILSEDEISDDASSALKDIRREIKQTNISIHNKLTSVINSQNNKTMLQDALITVRNGRYCVPVKTEYRNAFPGMIHDQSSSGSTLFIEPMAVVQLNNHLKELDIKEKMEIEKILQSLSAQAASCSRELEENQKILTKLDFIFAKAKYAKEYQGTEPIFNTDGIVDIKQGRHPLLDPKKVVPIHIYIGEDFNMLLLTGPNTGGKTVSLKTVGLFQLMGQAGLHIPAFQGSRLAVFSDIFADIGDEQSIEESLSTFSSHISNVVYIINNSTSDSLVLLDELGSGTDPIEGASLAISILEHFHKIGAITFATTHYTEIKNYALVTDGFENASSDFDIENLKPTYKLLIGIPGKSNAFAISKKLGISNDILDRAKSFLKDDEISIEELLKNIYDDKLIIEAEKDEIIKNKNQIELLRKSLEQDKNSQKSLNEDKIEKAKIEAKNLLLEAKEEANSTIKELDILYNNLKDFEEIDFENWSDTQIANFVKSHFKKGTLKQANLYRNKLNASFDKSTFSPSTT
;
A
#
# COMPACT_ATOMS: atom_id res chain seq x y z
N MET A 1 18.93 21.04 3.71
CA MET A 1 18.86 20.80 2.26
C MET A 1 18.35 22.01 1.48
N ASN A 2 18.87 22.27 0.29
CA ASN A 2 18.54 23.45 -0.50
C ASN A 2 17.13 23.35 -1.10
N THR A 3 16.22 24.28 -0.74
CA THR A 3 14.84 24.32 -1.23
C THR A 3 14.73 24.60 -2.75
N LYS A 4 15.71 25.30 -3.35
CA LYS A 4 15.77 25.53 -4.80
C LYS A 4 15.89 24.19 -5.56
N ALA A 5 16.67 23.24 -5.04
CA ALA A 5 16.84 21.93 -5.63
C ALA A 5 15.51 21.14 -5.69
N PHE A 6 14.61 21.31 -4.73
CA PHE A 6 13.29 20.62 -4.74
C PHE A 6 12.44 21.04 -5.96
N ILE A 7 12.46 22.32 -6.31
CA ILE A 7 11.71 22.85 -7.45
C ILE A 7 12.39 22.41 -8.75
N THR A 8 13.71 22.59 -8.85
CA THR A 8 14.50 22.25 -10.04
C THR A 8 14.42 20.77 -10.39
N LEU A 9 14.44 19.88 -9.39
CA LEU A 9 14.33 18.43 -9.53
C LEU A 9 12.89 17.92 -9.53
N GLU A 10 11.90 18.82 -9.45
CA GLU A 10 10.47 18.49 -9.50
C GLU A 10 9.98 17.59 -8.35
N TYR A 11 10.64 17.65 -7.18
CA TYR A 11 10.25 16.90 -6.00
C TYR A 11 8.84 17.26 -5.52
N ASP A 12 8.43 18.50 -5.69
CA ASP A 12 7.07 18.97 -5.38
C ASP A 12 5.97 18.20 -6.16
N LYS A 13 6.29 17.74 -7.38
CA LYS A 13 5.37 16.91 -8.18
C LYS A 13 5.26 15.50 -7.62
N ILE A 14 6.34 14.96 -7.07
CA ILE A 14 6.32 13.66 -6.36
C ILE A 14 5.46 13.77 -5.10
N ILE A 15 5.64 14.82 -4.32
CA ILE A 15 4.85 15.06 -3.11
C ILE A 15 3.36 15.22 -3.44
N LYS A 16 3.00 15.98 -4.48
CA LYS A 16 1.61 16.09 -4.93
C LYS A 16 1.01 14.76 -5.34
N LYS A 17 1.77 13.91 -6.01
CA LYS A 17 1.32 12.54 -6.32
C LYS A 17 1.16 11.70 -5.04
N LEU A 18 2.15 11.72 -4.16
CA LEU A 18 2.10 10.99 -2.89
C LEU A 18 0.86 11.35 -2.07
N GLU A 19 0.51 12.64 -1.99
CA GLU A 19 -0.68 13.14 -1.30
C GLU A 19 -1.97 12.46 -1.76
N THR A 20 -2.07 12.07 -3.05
CA THR A 20 -3.26 11.41 -3.59
C THR A 20 -3.47 10.00 -3.06
N PHE A 21 -2.44 9.36 -2.49
CA PHE A 21 -2.50 8.02 -1.92
C PHE A 21 -2.87 7.99 -0.44
N ALA A 22 -2.74 9.10 0.27
CA ALA A 22 -3.22 9.25 1.63
C ALA A 22 -4.73 9.47 1.65
N SER A 23 -5.43 8.83 2.57
CA SER A 23 -6.89 8.88 2.68
C SER A 23 -7.36 9.99 3.60
N SER A 24 -6.67 10.20 4.73
CA SER A 24 -7.01 11.19 5.74
C SER A 24 -6.42 12.57 5.43
N THR A 25 -7.08 13.64 5.91
CA THR A 25 -6.54 15.00 5.81
C THR A 25 -5.20 15.17 6.51
N MET A 26 -5.02 14.47 7.64
CA MET A 26 -3.78 14.50 8.42
C MET A 26 -2.66 13.71 7.73
N GLY A 27 -2.96 12.53 7.18
CA GLY A 27 -2.02 11.77 6.37
C GLY A 27 -1.56 12.54 5.14
N LYS A 28 -2.48 13.24 4.45
CA LYS A 28 -2.15 14.16 3.36
C LYS A 28 -1.24 15.28 3.79
N LYS A 29 -1.46 15.84 4.99
CA LYS A 29 -0.58 16.86 5.55
C LYS A 29 0.84 16.31 5.79
N LEU A 30 0.97 15.11 6.37
CA LEU A 30 2.28 14.47 6.54
C LEU A 30 2.98 14.21 5.20
N CYS A 31 2.23 13.80 4.17
CA CYS A 31 2.77 13.68 2.81
C CYS A 31 3.29 15.03 2.29
N LYS A 32 2.52 16.09 2.45
CA LYS A 32 2.88 17.43 1.98
C LYS A 32 4.09 18.02 2.69
N ASP A 33 4.23 17.74 3.97
CA ASP A 33 5.30 18.23 4.83
C ASP A 33 6.55 17.32 4.77
N LEU A 34 6.55 16.28 3.93
CA LEU A 34 7.64 15.31 3.82
C LEU A 34 8.88 15.96 3.21
N LEU A 35 9.95 16.02 3.98
CA LEU A 35 11.26 16.48 3.57
C LEU A 35 12.29 15.35 3.63
N PRO A 36 13.29 15.35 2.74
CA PRO A 36 14.41 14.42 2.82
C PRO A 36 15.23 14.64 4.08
N SER A 37 15.60 13.57 4.78
CA SER A 37 16.51 13.61 5.94
C SER A 37 17.98 13.48 5.50
N SER A 38 18.90 13.98 6.30
CA SER A 38 20.34 13.72 6.21
C SER A 38 20.84 12.78 7.31
N ASP A 39 19.96 12.30 8.17
CA ASP A 39 20.27 11.32 9.19
C ASP A 39 20.12 9.90 8.65
N TYR A 40 21.21 9.12 8.71
CA TYR A 40 21.28 7.77 8.17
C TYR A 40 20.26 6.82 8.82
N GLU A 41 20.11 6.87 10.14
CA GLU A 41 19.21 6.00 10.89
C GLU A 41 17.74 6.34 10.61
N GLU A 42 17.40 7.63 10.52
CA GLU A 42 16.06 8.06 10.13
C GLU A 42 15.70 7.59 8.72
N ILE A 43 16.64 7.69 7.78
CA ILE A 43 16.44 7.23 6.40
C ILE A 43 16.19 5.73 6.38
N LEU A 44 17.01 4.93 7.05
CA LEU A 44 16.85 3.47 7.11
C LEU A 44 15.53 3.07 7.76
N SER A 45 15.16 3.71 8.85
CA SER A 45 13.88 3.48 9.51
C SER A 45 12.71 3.77 8.56
N ALA A 46 12.74 4.93 7.88
CA ALA A 46 11.68 5.32 6.94
C ALA A 46 11.59 4.41 5.71
N GLN A 47 12.74 3.90 5.22
CA GLN A 47 12.79 2.92 4.14
C GLN A 47 12.23 1.57 4.58
N THR A 48 12.57 1.11 5.78
CA THR A 48 12.08 -0.13 6.36
C THR A 48 10.56 -0.07 6.57
N GLU A 49 10.03 1.03 7.14
CA GLU A 49 8.57 1.24 7.27
C GLU A 49 7.86 1.12 5.91
N THR A 50 8.43 1.74 4.86
CA THR A 50 7.84 1.70 3.51
C THR A 50 7.89 0.31 2.90
N LYS A 51 8.99 -0.43 3.07
CA LYS A 51 9.17 -1.82 2.63
C LYS A 51 8.18 -2.76 3.30
N ASP A 52 8.05 -2.66 4.62
CA ASP A 52 7.17 -3.53 5.40
C ASP A 52 5.70 -3.25 5.06
N ALA A 53 5.32 -1.98 4.91
CA ALA A 53 3.99 -1.62 4.42
C ALA A 53 3.73 -2.15 3.00
N LEU A 54 4.71 -2.09 2.11
CA LEU A 54 4.59 -2.64 0.76
C LEU A 54 4.44 -4.17 0.79
N THR A 55 5.17 -4.84 1.67
CA THR A 55 5.06 -6.31 1.88
C THR A 55 3.67 -6.68 2.39
N ARG A 56 3.14 -5.94 3.37
CA ARG A 56 1.77 -6.12 3.87
C ARG A 56 0.73 -5.88 2.77
N LEU A 57 0.89 -4.85 1.92
CA LEU A 57 0.01 -4.60 0.78
C LEU A 57 -0.05 -5.77 -0.22
N TYR A 58 1.04 -6.51 -0.39
CA TYR A 58 1.06 -7.68 -1.27
C TYR A 58 0.50 -8.95 -0.62
N LYS A 59 0.74 -9.16 0.68
CA LYS A 59 0.33 -10.37 1.42
C LYS A 59 -1.09 -10.29 1.96
N THR A 60 -1.43 -9.19 2.63
CA THR A 60 -2.68 -9.02 3.40
C THR A 60 -3.70 -8.13 2.66
N GLY A 61 -3.25 -7.31 1.70
CA GLY A 61 -4.11 -6.38 0.97
C GLY A 61 -4.13 -4.97 1.56
N TYR A 62 -5.21 -4.22 1.30
CA TYR A 62 -5.30 -2.79 1.63
C TYR A 62 -5.97 -2.57 2.99
N LEU A 63 -5.32 -1.78 3.86
CA LEU A 63 -5.96 -1.18 5.03
C LEU A 63 -6.60 0.16 4.63
N SER A 64 -7.86 0.36 5.02
CA SER A 64 -8.61 1.57 4.67
C SER A 64 -8.60 2.58 5.82
N PHE A 65 -8.16 3.80 5.52
CA PHE A 65 -8.24 4.94 6.45
C PHE A 65 -9.34 5.95 6.03
N GLN A 66 -10.28 5.51 5.20
CA GLN A 66 -11.34 6.38 4.69
C GLN A 66 -12.28 6.83 5.80
N GLY A 67 -12.44 8.14 5.93
CA GLY A 67 -13.27 8.75 6.95
C GLY A 67 -12.57 8.99 8.28
N LEU A 68 -11.26 8.79 8.36
CA LEU A 68 -10.46 9.25 9.49
C LEU A 68 -10.41 10.78 9.49
N SER A 69 -11.12 11.41 10.45
CA SER A 69 -11.16 12.86 10.67
C SER A 69 -10.22 13.26 11.81
N ASP A 70 -9.91 14.57 11.88
CA ASP A 70 -9.11 15.12 12.97
C ASP A 70 -9.99 15.35 14.20
N ILE A 71 -9.88 14.50 15.21
CA ILE A 71 -10.65 14.60 16.45
C ILE A 71 -9.99 15.49 17.52
N ARG A 72 -8.80 16.05 17.29
CA ARG A 72 -8.13 16.92 18.27
C ARG A 72 -8.96 18.14 18.70
N PRO A 73 -9.78 18.77 17.82
CA PRO A 73 -10.71 19.81 18.27
C PRO A 73 -11.74 19.28 19.27
N HIS A 74 -12.23 18.04 19.07
CA HIS A 74 -13.22 17.41 19.96
C HIS A 74 -12.59 17.06 21.32
N LEU A 75 -11.34 16.55 21.32
CA LEU A 75 -10.60 16.28 22.57
C LEU A 75 -10.40 17.55 23.40
N ARG A 76 -10.10 18.68 22.76
CA ARG A 76 -9.99 19.99 23.45
C ARG A 76 -11.31 20.45 24.05
N LEU A 77 -12.45 20.17 23.40
CA LEU A 77 -13.76 20.45 23.97
C LEU A 77 -14.04 19.58 25.19
N LEU A 78 -13.64 18.30 25.14
CA LEU A 78 -13.76 17.38 26.28
C LEU A 78 -12.89 17.79 27.48
N GLU A 79 -11.69 18.33 27.25
CA GLU A 79 -10.79 18.84 28.31
C GLU A 79 -11.41 19.99 29.15
N ILE A 80 -12.34 20.74 28.56
CA ILE A 80 -13.07 21.84 29.26
C ILE A 80 -14.49 21.43 29.65
N ASP A 81 -14.75 20.13 29.79
CA ASP A 81 -16.05 19.55 30.15
C ASP A 81 -17.20 19.96 29.23
N SER A 82 -16.92 20.27 27.96
CA SER A 82 -17.95 20.60 26.96
C SER A 82 -18.62 19.34 26.43
N THR A 83 -19.91 19.42 26.17
CA THR A 83 -20.66 18.33 25.56
C THR A 83 -20.48 18.33 24.05
N LEU A 84 -20.07 17.20 23.49
CA LEU A 84 -19.98 16.99 22.05
C LEU A 84 -21.37 16.76 21.44
N ASN A 85 -21.56 17.19 20.21
CA ASN A 85 -22.76 16.91 19.42
C ASN A 85 -22.71 15.50 18.78
N GLN A 86 -23.80 15.10 18.12
CA GLN A 86 -23.94 13.79 17.48
C GLN A 86 -22.83 13.52 16.43
N LYS A 87 -22.55 14.52 15.59
CA LYS A 87 -21.55 14.43 14.54
C LYS A 87 -20.15 14.21 15.12
N GLU A 88 -19.76 14.98 16.12
CA GLU A 88 -18.46 14.90 16.79
C GLU A 88 -18.25 13.53 17.45
N LEU A 89 -19.30 12.99 18.09
CA LEU A 89 -19.27 11.65 18.68
C LEU A 89 -19.19 10.54 17.62
N LEU A 90 -19.89 10.70 16.48
CA LEU A 90 -19.81 9.77 15.35
C LEU A 90 -18.42 9.79 14.68
N GLU A 91 -17.74 10.93 14.67
CA GLU A 91 -16.35 11.02 14.19
C GLU A 91 -15.40 10.25 15.12
N ILE A 92 -15.60 10.29 16.45
CA ILE A 92 -14.89 9.45 17.40
C ILE A 92 -15.21 7.96 17.17
N ALA A 93 -16.48 7.61 17.00
CA ALA A 93 -16.87 6.22 16.71
C ALA A 93 -16.24 5.71 15.41
N ARG A 94 -16.14 6.56 14.38
CA ARG A 94 -15.47 6.19 13.12
C ARG A 94 -13.98 5.97 13.30
N LEU A 95 -13.29 6.80 14.08
CA LEU A 95 -11.90 6.57 14.45
C LEU A 95 -11.74 5.21 15.12
N LEU A 96 -12.59 4.88 16.10
CA LEU A 96 -12.54 3.60 16.81
C LEU A 96 -12.83 2.39 15.90
N SER A 97 -13.75 2.54 14.95
CA SER A 97 -14.00 1.51 13.93
C SER A 97 -12.77 1.25 13.05
N ILE A 98 -12.07 2.32 12.64
CA ILE A 98 -10.83 2.20 11.86
C ILE A 98 -9.72 1.59 12.74
N THR A 99 -9.66 1.96 14.02
CA THR A 99 -8.71 1.37 14.98
C THR A 99 -8.92 -0.13 15.10
N ALA A 100 -10.17 -0.59 15.27
CA ALA A 100 -10.48 -2.02 15.35
C ALA A 100 -10.07 -2.77 14.07
N GLN A 101 -10.36 -2.20 12.89
CA GLN A 101 -9.91 -2.77 11.62
C GLN A 101 -8.38 -2.81 11.49
N ALA A 102 -7.69 -1.79 12.00
CA ALA A 102 -6.23 -1.76 11.99
C ALA A 102 -5.63 -2.82 12.93
N VAL A 103 -6.19 -3.01 14.11
CA VAL A 103 -5.79 -4.08 15.04
C VAL A 103 -5.98 -5.45 14.40
N GLU A 104 -7.14 -5.71 13.79
CA GLU A 104 -7.41 -6.96 13.07
C GLU A 104 -6.44 -7.18 11.90
N TYR A 105 -6.12 -6.11 11.15
CA TYR A 105 -5.14 -6.14 10.06
C TYR A 105 -3.71 -6.40 10.56
N GLY A 106 -3.37 -5.93 11.76
CA GLY A 106 -2.08 -6.15 12.43
C GLY A 106 -1.92 -7.55 12.96
N ASP A 107 -3.02 -8.18 13.40
CA ASP A 107 -3.02 -9.56 13.92
C ASP A 107 -2.80 -10.55 12.77
N THR A 108 -1.67 -11.28 12.81
CA THR A 108 -1.24 -12.16 11.72
C THR A 108 -0.46 -13.35 12.24
N GLU A 109 -0.72 -14.52 11.66
CA GLU A 109 0.05 -15.75 11.90
C GLU A 109 1.33 -15.82 11.02
N ASP A 110 1.52 -14.89 10.07
CA ASP A 110 2.71 -14.83 9.20
C ASP A 110 3.91 -14.30 10.01
N GLU A 111 4.91 -15.17 10.25
CA GLU A 111 6.12 -14.83 11.03
C GLU A 111 6.85 -13.59 10.50
N VAL A 112 6.86 -13.35 9.17
CA VAL A 112 7.53 -12.19 8.57
C VAL A 112 6.81 -10.90 8.94
N LEU A 113 5.48 -10.90 8.98
CA LEU A 113 4.67 -9.73 9.32
C LEU A 113 4.61 -9.50 10.83
N ALA A 114 4.68 -10.56 11.64
CA ALA A 114 4.65 -10.46 13.10
C ALA A 114 5.87 -9.73 13.69
N TYR A 115 7.00 -9.69 12.98
CA TYR A 115 8.24 -9.04 13.41
C TYR A 115 8.66 -7.86 12.52
N ASP A 116 7.77 -7.35 11.67
CA ASP A 116 8.06 -6.16 10.88
C ASP A 116 8.02 -4.87 11.72
N SER A 117 8.54 -3.78 11.16
CA SER A 117 8.63 -2.47 11.83
C SER A 117 7.26 -1.87 12.17
N LEU A 118 6.17 -2.32 11.51
CA LEU A 118 4.84 -1.79 11.70
C LEU A 118 4.08 -2.49 12.84
N ASN A 119 4.54 -3.64 13.29
CA ASN A 119 3.84 -4.42 14.30
C ASN A 119 3.68 -3.66 15.63
N SER A 120 4.66 -2.84 16.01
CA SER A 120 4.56 -1.98 17.19
C SER A 120 3.40 -0.99 17.11
N TYR A 121 3.20 -0.37 15.93
CA TYR A 121 2.09 0.56 15.71
C TYR A 121 0.73 -0.12 15.88
N PHE A 122 0.55 -1.33 15.34
CA PHE A 122 -0.69 -2.07 15.48
C PHE A 122 -0.93 -2.53 16.92
N GLY A 123 0.13 -2.93 17.64
CA GLY A 123 0.05 -3.37 19.03
C GLY A 123 -0.24 -2.27 20.05
N GLU A 124 0.05 -1.00 19.71
CA GLU A 124 -0.24 0.16 20.56
C GLU A 124 -1.66 0.73 20.37
N LEU A 125 -2.42 0.23 19.40
CA LEU A 125 -3.79 0.66 19.14
C LEU A 125 -4.78 0.05 20.15
N ASP A 126 -5.64 0.88 20.73
CA ASP A 126 -6.74 0.44 21.59
C ASP A 126 -8.11 0.72 20.92
N PRO A 127 -8.86 -0.29 20.50
CA PRO A 127 -10.14 -0.11 19.83
C PRO A 127 -11.25 0.44 20.73
N LEU A 128 -11.08 0.51 22.07
CA LEU A 128 -12.06 1.04 23.03
C LEU A 128 -13.49 0.56 22.71
N GLU A 129 -13.66 -0.74 22.52
CA GLU A 129 -14.88 -1.33 21.95
C GLU A 129 -16.14 -0.94 22.73
N PHE A 130 -16.04 -0.81 24.06
CA PHE A 130 -17.16 -0.38 24.92
C PHE A 130 -17.65 1.03 24.54
N LEU A 131 -16.73 1.98 24.22
CA LEU A 131 -17.08 3.34 23.83
C LEU A 131 -17.70 3.37 22.42
N TYR A 132 -17.09 2.61 21.48
CA TYR A 132 -17.63 2.44 20.15
C TYR A 132 -19.07 1.91 20.15
N GLN A 133 -19.29 0.80 20.83
CA GLN A 133 -20.61 0.19 20.94
C GLN A 133 -21.61 1.14 21.59
N ARG A 134 -21.21 1.85 22.65
CA ARG A 134 -22.11 2.78 23.35
C ARG A 134 -22.51 3.97 22.48
N ILE A 135 -21.56 4.57 21.74
CA ILE A 135 -21.88 5.67 20.82
C ILE A 135 -22.81 5.18 19.70
N THR A 136 -22.48 4.08 19.04
CA THR A 136 -23.26 3.57 17.90
C THR A 136 -24.63 3.02 18.30
N GLN A 137 -24.80 2.55 19.52
CA GLN A 137 -26.11 2.17 20.06
C GLN A 137 -26.99 3.40 20.29
N CYS A 138 -26.41 4.52 20.75
CA CYS A 138 -27.16 5.73 21.09
C CYS A 138 -27.40 6.63 19.87
N ILE A 139 -26.47 6.72 18.94
CA ILE A 139 -26.50 7.67 17.81
C ILE A 139 -26.57 6.90 16.50
N LEU A 140 -27.67 7.04 15.77
CA LEU A 140 -27.90 6.37 14.49
C LEU A 140 -27.36 7.19 13.30
N SER A 141 -27.48 8.52 13.38
CA SER A 141 -26.98 9.45 12.37
C SER A 141 -26.71 10.84 12.99
N GLU A 142 -26.19 11.79 12.20
CA GLU A 142 -25.94 13.16 12.66
C GLU A 142 -27.22 13.85 13.20
N ASP A 143 -28.41 13.45 12.73
CA ASP A 143 -29.69 14.06 13.10
C ASP A 143 -30.56 13.13 13.96
N GLU A 144 -30.16 11.88 14.23
CA GLU A 144 -31.02 10.88 14.85
C GLU A 144 -30.35 10.17 16.01
N ILE A 145 -30.99 10.26 17.19
CA ILE A 145 -30.66 9.48 18.39
C ILE A 145 -31.64 8.31 18.51
N SER A 146 -31.11 7.14 18.79
CA SER A 146 -31.88 5.90 18.98
C SER A 146 -32.88 6.01 20.13
N ASP A 147 -34.06 5.42 19.94
CA ASP A 147 -35.04 5.28 21.03
C ASP A 147 -34.47 4.45 22.21
N ASP A 148 -33.56 3.55 21.92
CA ASP A 148 -32.92 2.68 22.92
C ASP A 148 -31.70 3.34 23.59
N ALA A 149 -31.37 4.60 23.28
CA ALA A 149 -30.29 5.34 23.92
C ALA A 149 -30.51 5.51 25.44
N SER A 150 -31.76 5.73 25.88
CA SER A 150 -32.18 5.64 27.28
C SER A 150 -33.63 5.18 27.40
N SER A 151 -33.98 4.56 28.55
CA SER A 151 -35.36 4.20 28.84
C SER A 151 -36.27 5.42 28.91
N ALA A 152 -35.76 6.52 29.46
CA ALA A 152 -36.50 7.77 29.57
C ALA A 152 -36.84 8.37 28.18
N LEU A 153 -35.89 8.37 27.23
CA LEU A 153 -36.14 8.86 25.85
C LEU A 153 -37.20 8.01 25.16
N LYS A 154 -37.12 6.68 25.30
CA LYS A 154 -38.08 5.74 24.74
C LYS A 154 -39.49 6.00 25.26
N ASP A 155 -39.65 6.24 26.57
CA ASP A 155 -40.92 6.53 27.18
C ASP A 155 -41.47 7.89 26.72
N ILE A 156 -40.65 8.94 26.69
CA ILE A 156 -41.03 10.27 26.20
C ILE A 156 -41.54 10.19 24.74
N ARG A 157 -40.80 9.52 23.85
CA ARG A 157 -41.19 9.38 22.45
C ARG A 157 -42.46 8.56 22.26
N ARG A 158 -42.64 7.54 23.08
CA ARG A 158 -43.89 6.78 23.10
C ARG A 158 -45.07 7.68 23.51
N GLU A 159 -44.88 8.52 24.53
CA GLU A 159 -45.91 9.46 25.00
C GLU A 159 -46.20 10.55 23.97
N ILE A 160 -45.18 11.10 23.28
CA ILE A 160 -45.35 12.02 22.14
C ILE A 160 -46.23 11.37 21.06
N LYS A 161 -45.96 10.13 20.70
CA LYS A 161 -46.71 9.38 19.69
C LYS A 161 -48.18 9.18 20.09
N GLN A 162 -48.42 8.83 21.34
CA GLN A 162 -49.77 8.67 21.89
C GLN A 162 -50.53 10.00 21.96
N THR A 163 -49.87 11.09 22.38
CA THR A 163 -50.44 12.42 22.44
C THR A 163 -50.80 12.93 21.03
N ASN A 164 -49.94 12.74 20.04
CA ASN A 164 -50.25 13.08 18.64
C ASN A 164 -51.49 12.34 18.13
N ILE A 165 -51.60 11.03 18.38
CA ILE A 165 -52.78 10.23 18.02
C ILE A 165 -54.04 10.81 18.71
N SER A 166 -53.94 11.19 19.97
CA SER A 166 -55.04 11.75 20.74
C SER A 166 -55.50 13.10 20.21
N ILE A 167 -54.53 13.97 19.82
CA ILE A 167 -54.82 15.27 19.17
C ILE A 167 -55.56 15.05 17.85
N HIS A 168 -55.04 14.16 16.99
CA HIS A 168 -55.64 13.85 15.70
C HIS A 168 -57.07 13.34 15.83
N ASN A 169 -57.32 12.43 16.76
CA ASN A 169 -58.65 11.89 17.02
C ASN A 169 -59.64 12.99 17.49
N LYS A 170 -59.20 13.86 18.42
CA LYS A 170 -60.03 14.98 18.88
C LYS A 170 -60.29 16.01 17.78
N LEU A 171 -59.29 16.37 17.01
CA LEU A 171 -59.44 17.33 15.89
C LEU A 171 -60.33 16.77 14.79
N THR A 172 -60.21 15.47 14.47
CA THR A 172 -61.12 14.77 13.54
C THR A 172 -62.57 14.87 14.01
N SER A 173 -62.82 14.70 15.31
CA SER A 173 -64.17 14.88 15.89
C SER A 173 -64.65 16.33 15.77
N VAL A 174 -63.78 17.33 16.00
CA VAL A 174 -64.09 18.77 15.85
C VAL A 174 -64.43 19.09 14.40
N ILE A 175 -63.63 18.63 13.43
CA ILE A 175 -63.85 18.90 11.99
C ILE A 175 -65.14 18.24 11.50
N ASN A 176 -65.46 17.03 11.96
CA ASN A 176 -66.65 16.30 11.51
C ASN A 176 -67.96 16.73 12.21
N SER A 177 -67.89 17.55 13.25
CA SER A 177 -69.07 18.07 13.93
C SER A 177 -69.91 18.95 12.97
N GLN A 178 -71.19 18.68 12.88
CA GLN A 178 -72.10 19.40 11.99
C GLN A 178 -72.12 20.93 12.28
N ASN A 179 -72.02 21.35 13.55
CA ASN A 179 -71.98 22.73 13.96
C ASN A 179 -70.68 23.45 13.50
N ASN A 180 -69.59 22.76 13.37
CA ASN A 180 -68.31 23.35 13.02
C ASN A 180 -68.07 23.36 11.51
N LYS A 181 -68.67 22.44 10.72
CA LYS A 181 -68.46 22.35 9.27
C LYS A 181 -68.70 23.63 8.50
N THR A 182 -69.69 24.45 8.93
CA THR A 182 -70.01 25.73 8.29
C THR A 182 -68.98 26.80 8.61
N MET A 183 -68.34 26.72 9.77
CA MET A 183 -67.34 27.67 10.28
C MET A 183 -65.97 27.45 9.73
N LEU A 184 -65.64 26.22 9.32
CA LEU A 184 -64.34 25.88 8.77
C LEU A 184 -64.18 26.38 7.35
N GLN A 185 -62.98 26.90 7.00
CA GLN A 185 -62.60 27.20 5.63
C GLN A 185 -62.37 25.93 4.82
N ASP A 186 -61.63 24.99 5.43
CA ASP A 186 -61.33 23.67 4.91
C ASP A 186 -61.40 22.64 6.05
N ALA A 187 -61.82 21.41 5.74
CA ALA A 187 -61.90 20.32 6.72
C ALA A 187 -60.55 19.59 6.85
N LEU A 188 -59.48 20.28 7.23
CA LEU A 188 -58.12 19.75 7.36
C LEU A 188 -57.46 20.20 8.69
N ILE A 189 -56.50 19.40 9.13
CA ILE A 189 -55.66 19.70 10.29
C ILE A 189 -54.37 20.34 9.79
N THR A 190 -53.96 21.44 10.41
CA THR A 190 -52.71 22.14 10.10
C THR A 190 -51.87 22.34 11.35
N VAL A 191 -50.58 22.58 11.16
CA VAL A 191 -49.67 22.96 12.25
C VAL A 191 -49.24 24.41 12.02
N ARG A 192 -49.40 25.25 13.07
CA ARG A 192 -48.92 26.62 13.09
C ARG A 192 -48.22 26.89 14.42
N ASN A 193 -47.02 27.46 14.34
CA ASN A 193 -46.17 27.72 15.49
C ASN A 193 -45.98 26.48 16.41
N GLY A 194 -45.87 25.28 15.82
CA GLY A 194 -45.72 24.01 16.53
C GLY A 194 -47.00 23.56 17.25
N ARG A 195 -48.19 24.06 16.85
CA ARG A 195 -49.49 23.66 17.44
C ARG A 195 -50.45 23.19 16.36
N TYR A 196 -51.19 22.15 16.67
CA TYR A 196 -52.25 21.65 15.80
C TYR A 196 -53.45 22.57 15.80
N CYS A 197 -53.80 23.07 14.63
CA CYS A 197 -54.87 24.03 14.42
C CYS A 197 -55.82 23.58 13.32
N VAL A 198 -56.98 24.22 13.23
CA VAL A 198 -57.95 24.09 12.15
C VAL A 198 -58.16 25.46 11.45
N PRO A 199 -58.31 25.51 10.12
CA PRO A 199 -58.59 26.75 9.39
C PRO A 199 -60.05 27.13 9.53
N VAL A 200 -60.32 28.27 10.14
CA VAL A 200 -61.65 28.83 10.39
C VAL A 200 -61.82 30.09 9.57
N LYS A 201 -63.01 30.35 9.01
CA LYS A 201 -63.37 31.59 8.30
C LYS A 201 -63.36 32.75 9.29
N THR A 202 -62.81 33.89 8.90
CA THR A 202 -62.68 35.10 9.77
C THR A 202 -64.00 35.59 10.36
N GLU A 203 -65.14 35.41 9.65
CA GLU A 203 -66.47 35.76 10.09
C GLU A 203 -66.95 35.00 11.34
N TYR A 204 -66.40 33.76 11.57
CA TYR A 204 -66.72 32.92 12.74
C TYR A 204 -65.73 33.06 13.88
N ARG A 205 -64.84 34.08 13.86
CA ARG A 205 -63.80 34.29 14.89
C ARG A 205 -64.36 34.20 16.32
N ASN A 206 -65.52 34.81 16.62
CA ASN A 206 -66.11 34.86 17.95
C ASN A 206 -66.98 33.63 18.26
N ALA A 207 -67.39 32.89 17.26
CA ALA A 207 -68.29 31.73 17.40
C ALA A 207 -67.49 30.38 17.55
N PHE A 208 -66.26 30.31 17.05
CA PHE A 208 -65.44 29.08 17.16
C PHE A 208 -64.59 29.15 18.44
N PRO A 209 -64.79 28.20 19.38
CA PRO A 209 -64.05 28.19 20.64
C PRO A 209 -62.61 27.72 20.46
N GLY A 210 -61.65 28.61 20.61
CA GLY A 210 -60.22 28.29 20.47
C GLY A 210 -59.30 29.50 20.53
N MET A 211 -58.01 29.26 20.42
CA MET A 211 -56.96 30.26 20.41
C MET A 211 -56.45 30.48 18.98
N ILE A 212 -56.34 31.71 18.55
CA ILE A 212 -55.81 32.09 17.23
C ILE A 212 -54.29 32.07 17.29
N HIS A 213 -53.65 31.28 16.41
CA HIS A 213 -52.18 31.19 16.32
C HIS A 213 -51.62 31.85 15.07
N ASP A 214 -52.44 31.93 14.00
CA ASP A 214 -52.00 32.52 12.74
C ASP A 214 -53.19 32.98 11.90
N GLN A 215 -52.92 33.80 10.87
CA GLN A 215 -53.91 34.29 9.91
C GLN A 215 -53.34 34.15 8.48
N SER A 216 -54.18 33.81 7.51
CA SER A 216 -53.81 33.77 6.10
C SER A 216 -53.40 35.15 5.58
N SER A 217 -52.55 35.21 4.57
CA SER A 217 -52.11 36.48 3.94
C SER A 217 -53.25 37.34 3.41
N SER A 218 -54.35 36.72 3.00
CA SER A 218 -55.57 37.42 2.56
C SER A 218 -56.46 37.91 3.73
N GLY A 219 -56.16 37.52 4.96
CA GLY A 219 -56.99 37.83 6.12
C GLY A 219 -58.29 37.01 6.21
N SER A 220 -58.63 36.16 5.24
CA SER A 220 -59.91 35.47 5.17
C SER A 220 -60.00 34.22 6.02
N THR A 221 -58.87 33.69 6.49
CA THR A 221 -58.79 32.43 7.27
C THR A 221 -57.96 32.66 8.53
N LEU A 222 -58.46 32.18 9.64
CA LEU A 222 -57.80 32.17 10.94
C LEU A 222 -57.40 30.70 11.24
N PHE A 223 -56.16 30.49 11.65
CA PHE A 223 -55.71 29.19 12.14
C PHE A 223 -55.91 29.14 13.65
N ILE A 224 -56.97 28.42 14.05
CA ILE A 224 -57.44 28.37 15.44
C ILE A 224 -57.09 27.02 16.02
N GLU A 225 -56.46 27.02 17.20
CA GLU A 225 -56.29 25.85 18.06
C GLU A 225 -57.60 25.64 18.85
N PRO A 226 -58.38 24.60 18.59
CA PRO A 226 -59.64 24.37 19.31
C PRO A 226 -59.39 24.13 20.80
N MET A 227 -60.24 24.65 21.67
CA MET A 227 -60.14 24.45 23.13
C MET A 227 -60.03 22.99 23.54
N ALA A 228 -60.64 22.07 22.77
CA ALA A 228 -60.60 20.64 23.01
C ALA A 228 -59.18 20.04 22.94
N VAL A 229 -58.22 20.67 22.28
CA VAL A 229 -56.85 20.18 22.11
C VAL A 229 -55.77 21.04 22.75
N VAL A 230 -56.09 22.20 23.33
CA VAL A 230 -55.13 23.12 23.96
C VAL A 230 -54.26 22.43 25.00
N GLN A 231 -54.86 21.63 25.89
CA GLN A 231 -54.09 20.90 26.91
C GLN A 231 -53.17 19.85 26.31
N LEU A 232 -53.60 19.13 25.27
CA LEU A 232 -52.78 18.14 24.58
C LEU A 232 -51.63 18.78 23.80
N ASN A 233 -51.87 19.93 23.13
CA ASN A 233 -50.81 20.68 22.47
C ASN A 233 -49.81 21.28 23.48
N ASN A 234 -50.25 21.71 24.67
CA ASN A 234 -49.34 22.12 25.74
C ASN A 234 -48.51 20.95 26.24
N HIS A 235 -49.15 19.80 26.47
CA HIS A 235 -48.46 18.60 26.90
C HIS A 235 -47.44 18.10 25.85
N LEU A 236 -47.80 18.13 24.56
CA LEU A 236 -46.88 17.80 23.47
C LEU A 236 -45.63 18.71 23.52
N LYS A 237 -45.82 20.01 23.73
CA LYS A 237 -44.74 20.98 23.83
C LYS A 237 -43.85 20.77 25.05
N GLU A 238 -44.43 20.34 26.18
CA GLU A 238 -43.66 19.93 27.36
C GLU A 238 -42.83 18.66 27.08
N LEU A 239 -43.38 17.69 26.35
CA LEU A 239 -42.70 16.48 25.95
C LEU A 239 -41.55 16.79 24.99
N ASP A 240 -41.71 17.68 24.00
CA ASP A 240 -40.64 18.12 23.09
C ASP A 240 -39.45 18.75 23.86
N ILE A 241 -39.77 19.53 24.92
CA ILE A 241 -38.74 20.09 25.80
C ILE A 241 -38.01 18.98 26.59
N LYS A 242 -38.78 18.02 27.15
CA LYS A 242 -38.21 16.87 27.89
C LYS A 242 -37.35 16.00 26.99
N GLU A 243 -37.77 15.78 25.73
CA GLU A 243 -36.99 15.03 24.75
C GLU A 243 -35.65 15.70 24.51
N LYS A 244 -35.63 17.02 24.26
CA LYS A 244 -34.37 17.77 24.05
C LYS A 244 -33.47 17.71 25.27
N MET A 245 -34.00 17.88 26.46
CA MET A 245 -33.23 17.78 27.71
C MET A 245 -32.67 16.38 27.93
N GLU A 246 -33.42 15.34 27.57
CA GLU A 246 -32.94 13.97 27.72
C GLU A 246 -31.84 13.61 26.68
N ILE A 247 -32.00 14.09 25.44
CA ILE A 247 -30.97 14.02 24.41
C ILE A 247 -29.67 14.68 24.89
N GLU A 248 -29.76 15.88 25.44
CA GLU A 248 -28.61 16.61 25.98
C GLU A 248 -27.87 15.83 27.08
N LYS A 249 -28.63 15.19 28.00
CA LYS A 249 -28.06 14.31 29.04
C LYS A 249 -27.35 13.08 28.44
N ILE A 250 -27.94 12.47 27.41
CA ILE A 250 -27.32 11.33 26.72
C ILE A 250 -25.99 11.76 26.10
N LEU A 251 -25.97 12.87 25.37
CA LEU A 251 -24.76 13.41 24.76
C LEU A 251 -23.71 13.79 25.81
N GLN A 252 -24.13 14.40 26.92
CA GLN A 252 -23.24 14.70 28.05
C GLN A 252 -22.61 13.44 28.65
N SER A 253 -23.40 12.39 28.84
CA SER A 253 -22.90 11.10 29.34
C SER A 253 -21.90 10.44 28.39
N LEU A 254 -22.17 10.47 27.07
CA LEU A 254 -21.25 9.93 26.06
C LEU A 254 -19.96 10.76 25.99
N SER A 255 -20.09 12.10 26.09
CA SER A 255 -18.92 12.99 26.13
C SER A 255 -18.04 12.74 27.33
N ALA A 256 -18.63 12.53 28.51
CA ALA A 256 -17.88 12.20 29.72
C ALA A 256 -17.14 10.84 29.60
N GLN A 257 -17.75 9.84 28.95
CA GLN A 257 -17.10 8.57 28.67
C GLN A 257 -15.93 8.75 27.66
N ALA A 258 -16.12 9.54 26.60
CA ALA A 258 -15.06 9.85 25.66
C ALA A 258 -13.92 10.65 26.33
N ALA A 259 -14.25 11.59 27.21
CA ALA A 259 -13.26 12.35 27.98
C ALA A 259 -12.38 11.46 28.85
N SER A 260 -12.94 10.41 29.46
CA SER A 260 -12.16 9.46 30.28
C SER A 260 -11.14 8.63 29.48
N CYS A 261 -11.28 8.58 28.15
CA CYS A 261 -10.40 7.85 27.21
C CYS A 261 -9.64 8.81 26.27
N SER A 262 -9.55 10.10 26.60
CA SER A 262 -8.99 11.12 25.71
C SER A 262 -7.55 10.81 25.29
N ARG A 263 -6.74 10.23 26.18
CA ARG A 263 -5.37 9.85 25.91
C ARG A 263 -5.29 8.75 24.86
N GLU A 264 -6.02 7.68 25.03
CA GLU A 264 -6.07 6.53 24.12
C GLU A 264 -6.63 6.95 22.75
N LEU A 265 -7.62 7.83 22.72
CA LEU A 265 -8.16 8.42 21.49
C LEU A 265 -7.11 9.26 20.75
N GLU A 266 -6.33 10.07 21.47
CA GLU A 266 -5.23 10.86 20.86
C GLU A 266 -4.12 9.97 20.32
N GLU A 267 -3.71 8.94 21.07
CA GLU A 267 -2.70 7.97 20.65
C GLU A 267 -3.15 7.20 19.42
N ASN A 268 -4.38 6.67 19.41
CA ASN A 268 -4.98 6.02 18.24
C ASN A 268 -4.94 6.93 17.00
N GLN A 269 -5.31 8.19 17.15
CA GLN A 269 -5.29 9.13 16.03
C GLN A 269 -3.88 9.37 15.50
N LYS A 270 -2.89 9.54 16.35
CA LYS A 270 -1.48 9.73 15.96
C LYS A 270 -0.98 8.51 15.17
N ILE A 271 -1.21 7.31 15.71
CA ILE A 271 -0.79 6.05 15.09
C ILE A 271 -1.48 5.83 13.75
N LEU A 272 -2.81 5.96 13.68
CA LEU A 272 -3.55 5.79 12.43
C LEU A 272 -3.13 6.82 11.36
N THR A 273 -2.83 8.05 11.77
CA THR A 273 -2.31 9.08 10.86
C THR A 273 -0.93 8.71 10.32
N LYS A 274 -0.04 8.19 11.18
CA LYS A 274 1.30 7.72 10.78
C LYS A 274 1.19 6.51 9.85
N LEU A 275 0.30 5.56 10.15
CA LEU A 275 0.04 4.39 9.29
C LEU A 275 -0.52 4.81 7.93
N ASP A 276 -1.51 5.72 7.85
CA ASP A 276 -2.03 6.23 6.57
C ASP A 276 -0.92 6.84 5.72
N PHE A 277 -0.01 7.61 6.33
CA PHE A 277 1.16 8.18 5.67
C PHE A 277 2.14 7.10 5.17
N ILE A 278 2.48 6.10 6.01
CA ILE A 278 3.39 5.02 5.62
C ILE A 278 2.77 4.18 4.48
N PHE A 279 1.49 3.83 4.60
CA PHE A 279 0.77 3.11 3.54
C PHE A 279 0.61 3.95 2.26
N ALA A 280 0.53 5.28 2.34
CA ALA A 280 0.55 6.14 1.16
C ALA A 280 1.88 6.03 0.41
N LYS A 281 3.04 6.02 1.13
CA LYS A 281 4.37 5.78 0.52
C LYS A 281 4.42 4.41 -0.17
N ALA A 282 3.93 3.37 0.50
CA ALA A 282 3.92 2.01 -0.04
C ALA A 282 3.00 1.85 -1.27
N LYS A 283 1.80 2.45 -1.24
CA LYS A 283 0.86 2.46 -2.39
C LYS A 283 1.48 3.18 -3.59
N TYR A 284 2.14 4.31 -3.35
CA TYR A 284 2.82 5.04 -4.39
C TYR A 284 4.01 4.25 -4.96
N ALA A 285 4.83 3.63 -4.11
CA ALA A 285 5.91 2.73 -4.54
C ALA A 285 5.38 1.57 -5.41
N LYS A 286 4.24 1.00 -5.06
CA LYS A 286 3.58 -0.05 -5.85
C LYS A 286 3.18 0.44 -7.26
N GLU A 287 2.69 1.68 -7.39
CA GLU A 287 2.25 2.23 -8.68
C GLU A 287 3.39 2.31 -9.70
N TYR A 288 4.55 2.86 -9.31
CA TYR A 288 5.69 2.98 -10.22
C TYR A 288 6.69 1.82 -10.12
N GLN A 289 6.34 0.73 -9.42
CA GLN A 289 7.20 -0.44 -9.21
C GLN A 289 8.53 -0.07 -8.56
N GLY A 290 8.46 0.73 -7.51
CA GLY A 290 9.63 1.17 -6.74
C GLY A 290 10.24 0.04 -5.94
N THR A 291 11.56 0.09 -5.79
CA THR A 291 12.36 -0.81 -4.96
C THR A 291 13.08 -0.03 -3.87
N GLU A 292 13.34 -0.68 -2.75
CA GLU A 292 14.15 -0.14 -1.67
C GLU A 292 15.60 0.07 -2.13
N PRO A 293 16.15 1.30 -2.11
CA PRO A 293 17.57 1.52 -2.35
C PRO A 293 18.41 1.13 -1.13
N ILE A 294 19.63 0.66 -1.38
CA ILE A 294 20.61 0.40 -0.33
C ILE A 294 21.38 1.68 -0.04
N PHE A 295 21.22 2.22 1.17
CA PHE A 295 21.93 3.44 1.57
C PHE A 295 23.33 3.15 2.08
N ASN A 296 24.26 4.10 1.84
CA ASN A 296 25.63 4.10 2.34
C ASN A 296 26.08 5.53 2.73
N THR A 297 27.17 5.60 3.48
CA THR A 297 27.83 6.85 3.90
C THR A 297 29.12 7.12 3.14
N ASP A 298 29.48 6.27 2.17
CA ASP A 298 30.75 6.31 1.43
C ASP A 298 30.67 7.17 0.15
N GLY A 299 29.55 7.86 -0.08
CA GLY A 299 29.32 8.68 -1.25
C GLY A 299 29.00 7.89 -2.53
N ILE A 300 28.72 6.57 -2.43
CA ILE A 300 28.49 5.71 -3.58
C ILE A 300 27.05 5.81 -4.07
N VAL A 301 26.87 6.18 -5.31
CA VAL A 301 25.59 6.14 -6.03
C VAL A 301 25.69 5.14 -7.17
N ASP A 302 24.83 4.12 -7.20
CA ASP A 302 24.76 3.11 -8.28
C ASP A 302 23.29 2.80 -8.58
N ILE A 303 22.74 3.46 -9.58
CA ILE A 303 21.34 3.35 -10.00
C ILE A 303 21.26 2.38 -11.19
N LYS A 304 20.65 1.21 -10.96
CA LYS A 304 20.46 0.16 -11.96
C LYS A 304 19.10 0.27 -12.58
N GLN A 305 19.04 0.46 -13.88
CA GLN A 305 17.78 0.55 -14.65
C GLN A 305 16.78 1.56 -14.05
N GLY A 306 17.27 2.73 -13.66
CA GLY A 306 16.48 3.82 -13.10
C GLY A 306 15.52 4.42 -14.13
N ARG A 307 14.25 4.58 -13.79
CA ARG A 307 13.20 5.16 -14.64
C ARG A 307 12.67 6.43 -14.01
N HIS A 308 12.72 7.54 -14.70
CA HIS A 308 12.21 8.81 -14.15
C HIS A 308 10.71 8.71 -13.81
N PRO A 309 10.28 8.92 -12.54
CA PRO A 309 8.93 8.59 -12.06
C PRO A 309 7.82 9.47 -12.63
N LEU A 310 8.17 10.61 -13.22
CA LEU A 310 7.23 11.55 -13.84
C LEU A 310 7.06 11.34 -15.35
N LEU A 311 7.84 10.43 -15.96
CA LEU A 311 7.71 10.08 -17.37
C LEU A 311 6.73 8.92 -17.55
N ASP A 312 6.18 8.80 -18.77
CA ASP A 312 5.29 7.68 -19.12
C ASP A 312 6.04 6.35 -18.97
N PRO A 313 5.57 5.42 -18.10
CA PRO A 313 6.22 4.13 -17.85
C PRO A 313 6.43 3.27 -19.11
N LYS A 314 5.63 3.48 -20.16
CA LYS A 314 5.72 2.75 -21.43
C LYS A 314 6.77 3.31 -22.37
N LYS A 315 7.20 4.55 -22.18
CA LYS A 315 8.12 5.28 -23.07
C LYS A 315 9.47 5.56 -22.44
N VAL A 316 9.53 5.57 -21.10
CA VAL A 316 10.76 5.85 -20.36
C VAL A 316 11.80 4.76 -20.64
N VAL A 317 13.00 5.18 -21.05
CA VAL A 317 14.14 4.27 -21.20
C VAL A 317 14.89 4.23 -19.86
N PRO A 318 15.13 3.03 -19.29
CA PRO A 318 15.87 2.91 -18.05
C PRO A 318 17.34 3.33 -18.23
N ILE A 319 17.88 4.07 -17.27
CA ILE A 319 19.30 4.45 -17.24
C ILE A 319 20.06 3.60 -16.22
N HIS A 320 21.34 3.35 -16.54
CA HIS A 320 22.32 2.82 -15.59
C HIS A 320 23.35 3.91 -15.34
N ILE A 321 23.52 4.33 -14.08
CA ILE A 321 24.44 5.42 -13.74
C ILE A 321 25.08 5.14 -12.37
N TYR A 322 26.40 5.28 -12.29
CA TYR A 322 27.17 5.03 -11.05
C TYR A 322 28.30 6.05 -10.90
N ILE A 323 28.66 6.33 -9.64
CA ILE A 323 29.73 7.24 -9.21
C ILE A 323 30.07 6.95 -7.74
N GLY A 324 31.28 7.34 -7.30
CA GLY A 324 31.69 7.35 -5.89
C GLY A 324 32.63 6.20 -5.51
N GLU A 325 32.88 5.20 -6.39
CA GLU A 325 33.89 4.15 -6.14
C GLU A 325 35.26 4.59 -6.68
N ASP A 326 35.39 4.73 -7.99
CA ASP A 326 36.65 5.04 -8.67
C ASP A 326 36.78 6.52 -9.01
N PHE A 327 35.69 7.24 -9.11
CA PHE A 327 35.64 8.66 -9.47
C PHE A 327 34.50 9.37 -8.74
N ASN A 328 34.67 10.67 -8.47
CA ASN A 328 33.65 11.53 -7.85
C ASN A 328 33.10 12.61 -8.81
N MET A 329 33.58 12.63 -10.06
CA MET A 329 33.18 13.57 -11.09
C MET A 329 32.70 12.79 -12.32
N LEU A 330 31.43 12.94 -12.74
CA LEU A 330 30.90 12.30 -13.94
C LEU A 330 30.41 13.35 -14.94
N LEU A 331 31.03 13.36 -16.14
CA LEU A 331 30.72 14.31 -17.21
C LEU A 331 29.85 13.67 -18.26
N LEU A 332 28.58 14.08 -18.34
CA LEU A 332 27.64 13.60 -19.34
C LEU A 332 27.76 14.41 -20.62
N THR A 333 28.05 13.74 -21.69
CA THR A 333 28.31 14.33 -23.01
C THR A 333 27.37 13.79 -24.08
N GLY A 334 27.26 14.43 -25.25
CA GLY A 334 26.36 14.01 -26.33
C GLY A 334 25.33 15.09 -26.70
N PRO A 335 24.37 14.79 -27.59
CA PRO A 335 23.36 15.77 -28.04
C PRO A 335 22.38 16.13 -26.94
N ASN A 336 21.79 17.35 -26.99
CA ASN A 336 20.80 17.80 -25.98
C ASN A 336 19.56 16.90 -25.94
N THR A 337 19.13 16.39 -27.08
CA THR A 337 18.03 15.46 -27.23
C THR A 337 18.31 14.07 -26.63
N GLY A 338 19.57 13.76 -26.25
CA GLY A 338 20.01 12.46 -25.76
C GLY A 338 19.61 12.12 -24.32
N GLY A 339 18.92 13.03 -23.59
CA GLY A 339 18.42 12.79 -22.25
C GLY A 339 19.41 13.11 -21.11
N LYS A 340 20.47 13.88 -21.37
CA LYS A 340 21.45 14.29 -20.32
C LYS A 340 20.79 14.97 -19.13
N THR A 341 20.01 16.02 -19.37
CA THR A 341 19.26 16.76 -18.34
C THR A 341 18.29 15.86 -17.56
N VAL A 342 17.62 14.94 -18.27
CA VAL A 342 16.71 13.97 -17.64
C VAL A 342 17.49 13.00 -16.73
N SER A 343 18.68 12.58 -17.15
CA SER A 343 19.55 11.72 -16.33
C SER A 343 20.00 12.42 -15.05
N LEU A 344 20.43 13.68 -15.13
CA LEU A 344 20.75 14.51 -13.95
C LEU A 344 19.54 14.64 -13.02
N LYS A 345 18.37 15.00 -13.57
CA LYS A 345 17.13 15.11 -12.79
C LYS A 345 16.76 13.78 -12.15
N THR A 346 16.95 12.66 -12.83
CA THR A 346 16.65 11.33 -12.29
C THR A 346 17.51 11.01 -11.07
N VAL A 347 18.82 11.25 -11.15
CA VAL A 347 19.75 11.03 -10.02
C VAL A 347 19.36 11.88 -8.82
N GLY A 348 19.19 13.20 -9.03
CA GLY A 348 18.84 14.12 -7.95
C GLY A 348 17.47 13.81 -7.33
N LEU A 349 16.48 13.50 -8.17
CA LEU A 349 15.14 13.16 -7.70
C LEU A 349 15.12 11.83 -6.92
N PHE A 350 15.86 10.81 -7.37
CA PHE A 350 15.98 9.54 -6.65
C PHE A 350 16.64 9.73 -5.30
N GLN A 351 17.64 10.60 -5.23
CA GLN A 351 18.31 10.93 -3.98
C GLN A 351 17.34 11.59 -2.99
N LEU A 352 16.57 12.60 -3.43
CA LEU A 352 15.55 13.26 -2.61
C LEU A 352 14.45 12.27 -2.17
N MET A 353 13.96 11.44 -3.10
CA MET A 353 12.95 10.40 -2.79
C MET A 353 13.48 9.39 -1.78
N GLY A 354 14.68 8.86 -2.01
CA GLY A 354 15.30 7.89 -1.13
C GLY A 354 15.51 8.41 0.29
N GLN A 355 16.09 9.62 0.44
CA GLN A 355 16.32 10.26 1.73
C GLN A 355 15.01 10.67 2.45
N ALA A 356 13.89 10.73 1.72
CA ALA A 356 12.56 10.91 2.30
C ALA A 356 11.84 9.59 2.68
N GLY A 357 12.54 8.45 2.56
CA GLY A 357 11.95 7.13 2.84
C GLY A 357 10.99 6.63 1.76
N LEU A 358 11.07 7.17 0.54
CA LEU A 358 10.36 6.67 -0.63
C LEU A 358 11.23 5.66 -1.36
N HIS A 359 10.66 4.58 -1.83
CA HIS A 359 11.32 3.67 -2.77
C HIS A 359 11.57 4.37 -4.10
N ILE A 360 12.52 3.88 -4.90
CA ILE A 360 12.86 4.46 -6.20
C ILE A 360 12.49 3.50 -7.34
N PRO A 361 12.05 4.01 -8.50
CA PRO A 361 11.75 3.18 -9.67
C PRO A 361 13.03 2.73 -10.37
N ALA A 362 13.80 1.89 -9.70
CA ALA A 362 15.06 1.32 -10.16
C ALA A 362 15.09 -0.20 -9.92
N PHE A 363 16.11 -0.88 -10.42
CA PHE A 363 16.28 -2.31 -10.18
C PHE A 363 16.79 -2.57 -8.76
N GLN A 364 16.40 -3.71 -8.19
CA GLN A 364 16.82 -4.13 -6.86
C GLN A 364 18.36 -4.17 -6.73
N GLY A 365 18.87 -3.70 -5.59
CA GLY A 365 20.31 -3.57 -5.34
C GLY A 365 20.91 -2.28 -5.89
N SER A 366 20.10 -1.29 -6.27
CA SER A 366 20.55 0.07 -6.48
C SER A 366 21.02 0.69 -5.17
N ARG A 367 22.13 1.44 -5.20
CA ARG A 367 22.74 2.07 -4.02
C ARG A 367 22.60 3.58 -4.12
N LEU A 368 22.27 4.21 -2.99
CA LEU A 368 22.25 5.67 -2.83
C LEU A 368 23.14 6.06 -1.63
N ALA A 369 23.76 7.21 -1.71
CA ALA A 369 24.51 7.76 -0.59
C ALA A 369 23.63 8.68 0.25
N VAL A 370 24.04 8.97 1.48
CA VAL A 370 23.42 10.02 2.29
C VAL A 370 24.17 11.32 2.05
N PHE A 371 23.45 12.32 1.53
CA PHE A 371 23.99 13.67 1.35
C PHE A 371 23.37 14.65 2.34
N SER A 372 24.21 15.53 2.88
CA SER A 372 23.75 16.65 3.72
C SER A 372 22.98 17.68 2.89
N ASP A 373 23.46 17.96 1.68
CA ASP A 373 22.84 18.88 0.75
C ASP A 373 22.89 18.37 -0.70
N ILE A 374 21.86 18.73 -1.45
CA ILE A 374 21.74 18.45 -2.87
C ILE A 374 21.59 19.80 -3.58
N PHE A 375 22.53 20.09 -4.46
CA PHE A 375 22.53 21.30 -5.29
C PHE A 375 22.24 20.97 -6.74
N ALA A 376 21.42 21.80 -7.38
CA ALA A 376 21.08 21.63 -8.78
C ALA A 376 21.10 22.99 -9.49
N ASP A 377 21.88 23.05 -10.58
CA ASP A 377 21.81 24.10 -11.58
C ASP A 377 21.42 23.44 -12.91
N ILE A 378 20.08 23.33 -13.12
CA ILE A 378 19.48 22.60 -14.24
C ILE A 378 18.32 23.43 -14.79
N GLY A 379 18.32 23.61 -16.11
CA GLY A 379 17.25 24.27 -16.87
C GLY A 379 17.58 25.67 -17.35
N ASP A 380 16.91 26.09 -18.43
CA ASP A 380 16.96 27.45 -18.94
C ASP A 380 16.05 28.34 -18.11
N GLU A 381 16.60 29.27 -17.35
CA GLU A 381 15.83 30.36 -16.75
C GLU A 381 15.38 31.36 -17.85
N GLN A 382 14.52 30.91 -18.77
CA GLN A 382 13.86 31.76 -19.76
C GLN A 382 12.65 32.48 -19.20
N SER A 383 12.73 33.01 -17.98
CA SER A 383 11.72 33.94 -17.50
C SER A 383 11.97 35.33 -18.12
N ILE A 384 11.00 35.79 -18.92
CA ILE A 384 11.03 37.11 -19.59
C ILE A 384 11.14 38.26 -18.56
N GLU A 385 10.95 37.98 -17.28
CA GLU A 385 10.91 38.98 -16.19
C GLU A 385 12.29 39.29 -15.57
N GLU A 386 13.31 38.45 -15.74
CA GLU A 386 14.67 38.73 -15.24
C GLU A 386 15.64 39.15 -16.37
N SER A 387 16.00 40.40 -16.37
CA SER A 387 16.87 41.06 -17.35
C SER A 387 18.37 40.70 -17.28
N LEU A 388 18.75 39.70 -16.47
CA LEU A 388 20.10 39.14 -16.44
C LEU A 388 20.28 38.15 -17.58
N SER A 389 21.43 38.17 -18.26
CA SER A 389 21.74 37.17 -19.28
C SER A 389 21.72 35.76 -18.63
N THR A 390 21.29 34.75 -19.37
CA THR A 390 21.26 33.33 -18.93
C THR A 390 22.59 32.90 -18.29
N PHE A 391 23.72 33.36 -18.81
CA PHE A 391 25.04 33.11 -18.22
C PHE A 391 25.20 33.67 -16.83
N SER A 392 24.73 34.90 -16.55
CA SER A 392 24.91 35.55 -15.24
C SER A 392 24.05 34.84 -14.16
N SER A 393 22.85 34.37 -14.50
CA SER A 393 21.99 33.66 -13.54
C SER A 393 22.56 32.27 -13.17
N HIS A 394 23.06 31.52 -14.19
CA HIS A 394 23.76 30.25 -13.96
C HIS A 394 25.00 30.45 -13.07
N ILE A 395 25.88 31.43 -13.43
CA ILE A 395 27.09 31.70 -12.64
C ILE A 395 26.74 32.12 -11.19
N SER A 396 25.71 32.94 -10.99
CA SER A 396 25.26 33.31 -9.63
C SER A 396 24.85 32.11 -8.80
N ASN A 397 24.13 31.14 -9.42
CA ASN A 397 23.76 29.91 -8.75
C ASN A 397 24.97 29.01 -8.48
N VAL A 398 25.89 28.88 -9.43
CA VAL A 398 27.13 28.12 -9.27
C VAL A 398 28.01 28.73 -8.15
N VAL A 399 28.10 30.06 -8.04
CA VAL A 399 28.78 30.76 -6.92
C VAL A 399 28.14 30.41 -5.59
N TYR A 400 26.80 30.39 -5.52
CA TYR A 400 26.09 29.94 -4.33
C TYR A 400 26.44 28.49 -3.97
N ILE A 401 26.46 27.59 -4.96
CA ILE A 401 26.80 26.17 -4.77
C ILE A 401 28.24 26.03 -4.27
N ILE A 402 29.21 26.71 -4.88
CA ILE A 402 30.62 26.69 -4.48
C ILE A 402 30.79 27.09 -3.01
N ASN A 403 30.08 28.13 -2.56
CA ASN A 403 30.21 28.65 -1.21
C ASN A 403 29.53 27.78 -0.12
N ASN A 404 28.61 26.89 -0.51
CA ASN A 404 27.80 26.12 0.42
C ASN A 404 28.02 24.59 0.31
N SER A 405 28.72 24.10 -0.70
CA SER A 405 28.98 22.68 -0.87
C SER A 405 30.12 22.19 0.03
N THR A 406 30.01 20.93 0.43
CA THR A 406 30.98 20.18 1.26
C THR A 406 31.29 18.83 0.62
N SER A 407 32.16 18.03 1.22
CA SER A 407 32.42 16.64 0.81
C SER A 407 31.14 15.78 0.76
N ASP A 408 30.16 16.10 1.61
CA ASP A 408 28.92 15.35 1.76
C ASP A 408 27.78 15.94 0.92
N SER A 409 28.14 16.67 -0.16
CA SER A 409 27.17 17.29 -1.08
C SER A 409 27.09 16.56 -2.40
N LEU A 410 25.86 16.49 -2.94
CA LEU A 410 25.60 16.11 -4.31
C LEU A 410 25.43 17.38 -5.17
N VAL A 411 26.22 17.52 -6.21
CA VAL A 411 26.19 18.68 -7.13
C VAL A 411 25.78 18.23 -8.53
N LEU A 412 24.76 18.88 -9.08
CA LEU A 412 24.19 18.59 -10.40
C LEU A 412 24.26 19.86 -11.24
N LEU A 413 25.08 19.85 -12.31
CA LEU A 413 25.33 21.03 -13.17
C LEU A 413 24.93 20.68 -14.61
N ASP A 414 23.99 21.42 -15.17
CA ASP A 414 23.62 21.26 -16.58
C ASP A 414 24.24 22.36 -17.45
N GLU A 415 24.78 22.00 -18.60
CA GLU A 415 25.42 22.87 -19.60
C GLU A 415 26.48 23.84 -19.00
N LEU A 416 27.31 23.31 -18.08
CA LEU A 416 28.33 24.13 -17.40
C LEU A 416 29.25 24.86 -18.35
N GLY A 417 29.35 26.20 -18.19
CA GLY A 417 30.16 27.10 -19.00
C GLY A 417 29.47 27.62 -20.28
N SER A 418 28.21 27.23 -20.55
CA SER A 418 27.46 27.72 -21.70
C SER A 418 27.09 29.22 -21.60
N GLY A 419 26.80 29.86 -22.72
CA GLY A 419 26.32 31.24 -22.76
C GLY A 419 27.42 32.34 -22.81
N THR A 420 28.69 31.96 -22.90
CA THR A 420 29.85 32.90 -23.10
C THR A 420 30.76 32.40 -24.21
N ASP A 421 31.92 33.06 -24.38
CA ASP A 421 32.96 32.59 -25.29
C ASP A 421 33.35 31.14 -24.96
N PRO A 422 33.42 30.24 -25.98
CA PRO A 422 33.66 28.82 -25.73
C PRO A 422 34.96 28.51 -24.99
N ILE A 423 36.04 29.27 -25.26
CA ILE A 423 37.34 29.02 -24.64
C ILE A 423 37.30 29.48 -23.16
N GLU A 424 36.73 30.65 -22.90
CA GLU A 424 36.57 31.19 -21.57
C GLU A 424 35.61 30.30 -20.74
N GLY A 425 34.48 29.92 -21.35
CA GLY A 425 33.48 29.04 -20.70
C GLY A 425 34.03 27.67 -20.32
N ALA A 426 34.79 27.04 -21.24
CA ALA A 426 35.44 25.76 -20.96
C ALA A 426 36.49 25.85 -19.84
N SER A 427 37.32 26.91 -19.88
CA SER A 427 38.37 27.14 -18.87
C SER A 427 37.77 27.38 -17.47
N LEU A 428 36.70 28.17 -17.40
CA LEU A 428 35.97 28.42 -16.15
C LEU A 428 35.32 27.15 -15.62
N ALA A 429 34.67 26.38 -16.52
CA ALA A 429 34.02 25.12 -16.15
C ALA A 429 35.01 24.10 -15.59
N ILE A 430 36.19 23.93 -16.22
CA ILE A 430 37.24 23.05 -15.70
C ILE A 430 37.65 23.48 -14.30
N SER A 431 37.87 24.78 -14.06
CA SER A 431 38.28 25.29 -12.76
C SER A 431 37.20 25.07 -11.67
N ILE A 432 35.93 25.20 -12.02
CA ILE A 432 34.79 24.92 -11.13
C ILE A 432 34.73 23.43 -10.80
N LEU A 433 34.88 22.55 -11.80
CA LEU A 433 34.87 21.09 -11.58
C LEU A 433 36.04 20.63 -10.71
N GLU A 434 37.27 21.20 -10.95
CA GLU A 434 38.41 20.96 -10.05
C GLU A 434 38.15 21.36 -8.61
N HIS A 435 37.44 22.48 -8.40
CA HIS A 435 37.08 22.91 -7.05
C HIS A 435 36.22 21.86 -6.36
N PHE A 436 35.13 21.37 -7.02
CA PHE A 436 34.27 20.33 -6.45
C PHE A 436 35.01 19.01 -6.24
N HIS A 437 35.90 18.65 -7.16
CA HIS A 437 36.74 17.47 -7.02
C HIS A 437 37.64 17.57 -5.77
N LYS A 438 38.30 18.73 -5.56
CA LYS A 438 39.20 18.97 -4.41
C LYS A 438 38.48 18.92 -3.06
N ILE A 439 37.25 19.39 -2.98
CA ILE A 439 36.44 19.28 -1.74
C ILE A 439 35.83 17.90 -1.53
N GLY A 440 35.90 17.01 -2.52
CA GLY A 440 35.37 15.65 -2.45
C GLY A 440 33.86 15.53 -2.73
N ALA A 441 33.20 16.58 -3.22
CA ALA A 441 31.78 16.53 -3.52
C ALA A 441 31.49 15.58 -4.71
N ILE A 442 30.41 14.80 -4.61
CA ILE A 442 29.94 13.98 -5.72
C ILE A 442 29.26 14.87 -6.75
N THR A 443 29.81 14.89 -7.98
CA THR A 443 29.37 15.86 -8.99
C THR A 443 29.02 15.20 -10.30
N PHE A 444 27.84 15.51 -10.81
CA PHE A 444 27.41 15.21 -12.17
C PHE A 444 27.32 16.52 -12.95
N ALA A 445 27.98 16.59 -14.09
CA ALA A 445 27.90 17.76 -14.95
C ALA A 445 27.61 17.36 -16.40
N THR A 446 26.88 18.20 -17.15
CA THR A 446 26.75 18.05 -18.59
C THR A 446 27.55 19.13 -19.30
N THR A 447 28.09 18.81 -20.44
CA THR A 447 28.84 19.76 -21.26
C THR A 447 28.81 19.41 -22.75
N HIS A 448 29.01 20.43 -23.57
CA HIS A 448 29.23 20.29 -25.01
C HIS A 448 30.68 20.55 -25.41
N TYR A 449 31.52 21.08 -24.49
CA TYR A 449 32.90 21.48 -24.80
C TYR A 449 33.83 20.28 -24.89
N THR A 450 34.59 20.24 -25.99
CA THR A 450 35.58 19.18 -26.24
C THR A 450 36.75 19.25 -25.23
N GLU A 451 37.12 20.45 -24.81
CA GLU A 451 38.19 20.71 -23.86
C GLU A 451 37.90 20.03 -22.49
N ILE A 452 36.65 20.12 -22.04
CA ILE A 452 36.24 19.49 -20.75
C ILE A 452 36.22 17.96 -20.86
N LYS A 453 35.79 17.42 -22.03
CA LYS A 453 35.84 15.98 -22.31
C LYS A 453 37.27 15.44 -22.26
N ASN A 454 38.19 16.17 -22.93
CA ASN A 454 39.61 15.80 -22.99
C ASN A 454 40.26 15.91 -21.61
N TYR A 455 39.91 16.94 -20.83
CA TYR A 455 40.37 17.09 -19.45
C TYR A 455 39.98 15.88 -18.57
N ALA A 456 38.75 15.41 -18.68
CA ALA A 456 38.28 14.26 -17.94
C ALA A 456 38.93 12.93 -18.35
N LEU A 457 39.46 12.80 -19.55
CA LEU A 457 40.17 11.59 -20.00
C LEU A 457 41.55 11.43 -19.37
N VAL A 458 42.16 12.53 -18.92
CA VAL A 458 43.55 12.55 -18.41
C VAL A 458 43.65 12.85 -16.92
N THR A 459 42.54 13.12 -16.28
CA THR A 459 42.50 13.54 -14.87
C THR A 459 41.87 12.44 -14.00
N ASP A 460 42.62 11.98 -13.04
CA ASP A 460 42.14 10.99 -12.07
C ASP A 460 40.94 11.55 -11.28
N GLY A 461 39.97 10.68 -11.00
CA GLY A 461 38.74 11.03 -10.28
C GLY A 461 37.65 11.64 -11.18
N PHE A 462 37.92 11.86 -12.47
CA PHE A 462 36.95 12.27 -13.48
C PHE A 462 36.61 11.09 -14.40
N GLU A 463 35.35 10.97 -14.79
CA GLU A 463 34.92 10.02 -15.77
C GLU A 463 33.95 10.65 -16.78
N ASN A 464 34.04 10.22 -18.05
CA ASN A 464 33.10 10.61 -19.08
C ASN A 464 31.93 9.65 -19.19
N ALA A 465 30.75 10.18 -19.51
CA ALA A 465 29.61 9.38 -19.92
C ALA A 465 29.01 9.97 -21.21
N SER A 466 28.56 9.11 -22.11
CA SER A 466 27.97 9.47 -23.38
C SER A 466 26.50 9.06 -23.41
N SER A 467 25.63 9.98 -23.85
CA SER A 467 24.29 9.59 -24.25
C SER A 467 24.30 9.02 -25.65
N ASP A 468 23.83 7.77 -25.79
CA ASP A 468 23.81 7.08 -27.09
C ASP A 468 22.74 7.66 -28.02
N PHE A 469 23.04 7.68 -29.33
CA PHE A 469 22.18 8.23 -30.36
C PHE A 469 22.18 7.34 -31.61
N ASP A 470 20.99 6.88 -31.98
CA ASP A 470 20.81 6.10 -33.21
C ASP A 470 20.86 7.00 -34.43
N ILE A 471 22.01 6.95 -35.13
CA ILE A 471 22.25 7.72 -36.34
C ILE A 471 21.40 7.20 -37.51
N GLU A 472 21.03 5.93 -37.53
CA GLU A 472 20.22 5.33 -38.59
C GLU A 472 18.80 5.87 -38.60
N ASN A 473 18.20 5.99 -37.45
CA ASN A 473 16.81 6.46 -37.26
C ASN A 473 16.70 7.92 -36.84
N LEU A 474 17.83 8.61 -36.64
CA LEU A 474 17.92 9.99 -36.12
C LEU A 474 17.13 10.16 -34.81
N LYS A 475 17.22 9.18 -33.92
CA LYS A 475 16.51 9.17 -32.63
C LYS A 475 17.49 8.94 -31.48
N PRO A 476 17.29 9.61 -30.35
CA PRO A 476 18.02 9.29 -29.14
C PRO A 476 17.61 7.89 -28.65
N THR A 477 18.58 7.09 -28.25
CA THR A 477 18.30 5.81 -27.57
C THR A 477 18.07 6.00 -26.08
N TYR A 478 18.46 7.14 -25.52
CA TYR A 478 18.45 7.51 -24.10
C TYR A 478 19.30 6.60 -23.22
N LYS A 479 20.11 5.71 -23.79
CA LYS A 479 21.07 4.92 -23.05
C LYS A 479 22.30 5.75 -22.68
N LEU A 480 22.83 5.51 -21.47
CA LEU A 480 24.03 6.17 -20.97
C LEU A 480 25.18 5.16 -20.95
N LEU A 481 26.31 5.52 -21.55
CA LEU A 481 27.53 4.72 -21.61
C LEU A 481 28.62 5.42 -20.81
N ILE A 482 28.97 4.89 -19.63
CA ILE A 482 30.00 5.43 -18.75
C ILE A 482 31.38 4.92 -19.18
N GLY A 483 32.41 5.75 -19.08
CA GLY A 483 33.79 5.45 -19.46
C GLY A 483 34.13 5.87 -20.88
N ILE A 484 33.24 6.57 -21.60
CA ILE A 484 33.50 7.06 -22.94
C ILE A 484 32.90 8.43 -23.13
N PRO A 485 33.66 9.39 -23.69
CA PRO A 485 33.13 10.69 -24.11
C PRO A 485 32.20 10.55 -25.32
N GLY A 486 31.13 11.36 -25.35
CA GLY A 486 30.19 11.38 -26.46
C GLY A 486 30.83 11.89 -27.76
N LYS A 487 30.47 11.20 -28.85
CA LYS A 487 30.87 11.61 -30.23
C LYS A 487 30.06 12.82 -30.68
N SER A 488 30.70 13.67 -31.50
CA SER A 488 30.00 14.67 -32.28
C SER A 488 29.41 14.00 -33.54
N ASN A 489 28.09 13.89 -33.61
CA ASN A 489 27.40 13.28 -34.76
C ASN A 489 26.88 14.34 -35.74
N ALA A 490 27.33 15.61 -35.65
CA ALA A 490 26.80 16.71 -36.43
C ALA A 490 26.90 16.47 -37.94
N PHE A 491 28.03 15.99 -38.46
CA PHE A 491 28.19 15.71 -39.88
C PHE A 491 27.33 14.55 -40.37
N ALA A 492 27.21 13.48 -39.58
CA ALA A 492 26.39 12.33 -39.93
C ALA A 492 24.89 12.70 -39.95
N ILE A 493 24.44 13.45 -38.97
CA ILE A 493 23.06 13.97 -38.86
C ILE A 493 22.78 14.93 -40.02
N SER A 494 23.69 15.88 -40.29
CA SER A 494 23.55 16.87 -41.37
C SER A 494 23.48 16.22 -42.77
N LYS A 495 24.32 15.20 -43.00
CA LYS A 495 24.25 14.39 -44.23
C LYS A 495 22.89 13.74 -44.41
N LYS A 496 22.35 13.19 -43.38
CA LYS A 496 21.06 12.47 -43.41
C LYS A 496 19.87 13.41 -43.54
N LEU A 497 20.00 14.63 -43.03
CA LEU A 497 19.02 15.71 -43.21
C LEU A 497 19.09 16.37 -44.59
N GLY A 498 20.07 16.00 -45.45
CA GLY A 498 20.13 16.40 -46.85
C GLY A 498 21.16 17.47 -47.18
N ILE A 499 22.11 17.78 -46.30
CA ILE A 499 23.26 18.65 -46.67
C ILE A 499 24.16 17.90 -47.67
N SER A 500 24.53 18.59 -48.78
CA SER A 500 25.36 18.00 -49.83
C SER A 500 26.75 17.59 -49.31
N ASN A 501 27.32 16.54 -49.91
CA ASN A 501 28.65 16.06 -49.51
C ASN A 501 29.71 17.14 -49.71
N ASP A 502 29.59 18.00 -50.76
CA ASP A 502 30.53 19.08 -51.02
C ASP A 502 30.64 20.10 -49.88
N ILE A 503 29.47 20.44 -49.24
CA ILE A 503 29.44 21.34 -48.10
C ILE A 503 30.04 20.63 -46.87
N LEU A 504 29.71 19.34 -46.68
CA LEU A 504 30.23 18.56 -45.57
C LEU A 504 31.74 18.34 -45.64
N ASP A 505 32.25 18.04 -46.84
CA ASP A 505 33.69 17.84 -47.05
C ASP A 505 34.45 19.18 -46.91
N ARG A 506 33.85 20.29 -47.36
CA ARG A 506 34.39 21.61 -47.09
C ARG A 506 34.39 21.94 -45.59
N ALA A 507 33.32 21.64 -44.86
CA ALA A 507 33.26 21.86 -43.43
C ALA A 507 34.31 21.03 -42.67
N LYS A 508 34.50 19.75 -43.04
CA LYS A 508 35.56 18.90 -42.47
C LYS A 508 36.96 19.46 -42.70
N SER A 509 37.22 20.11 -43.85
CA SER A 509 38.52 20.72 -44.14
C SER A 509 38.91 21.90 -43.23
N PHE A 510 38.00 22.40 -42.41
CA PHE A 510 38.28 23.41 -41.38
C PHE A 510 38.64 22.81 -40.02
N LEU A 511 38.46 21.46 -39.82
CA LEU A 511 38.92 20.78 -38.62
C LEU A 511 40.43 20.56 -38.65
N LYS A 512 41.09 20.59 -37.50
CA LYS A 512 42.51 20.28 -37.35
C LYS A 512 42.76 18.78 -37.44
N ASP A 513 43.87 18.36 -38.03
CA ASP A 513 44.24 16.93 -38.20
C ASP A 513 44.35 16.16 -36.87
N ASP A 514 44.79 16.80 -35.80
CA ASP A 514 44.89 16.21 -34.46
C ASP A 514 43.52 15.87 -33.86
N GLU A 515 42.50 16.67 -34.12
CA GLU A 515 41.12 16.45 -33.66
C GLU A 515 40.48 15.26 -34.39
N ILE A 516 40.81 15.04 -35.67
CA ILE A 516 40.29 13.90 -36.46
C ILE A 516 40.85 12.57 -35.93
N SER A 517 42.14 12.52 -35.60
CA SER A 517 42.81 11.33 -35.08
C SER A 517 42.24 10.88 -33.71
N ILE A 518 41.97 11.83 -32.82
CA ILE A 518 41.37 11.56 -31.51
C ILE A 518 39.90 11.09 -31.66
N GLU A 519 39.13 11.72 -32.57
CA GLU A 519 37.74 11.29 -32.83
C GLU A 519 37.65 9.86 -33.40
N GLU A 520 38.58 9.44 -34.26
CA GLU A 520 38.64 8.05 -34.77
C GLU A 520 38.99 7.04 -33.70
N LEU A 521 39.91 7.33 -32.80
CA LEU A 521 40.25 6.48 -31.65
C LEU A 521 39.06 6.33 -30.71
N LEU A 522 38.42 7.44 -30.36
CA LEU A 522 37.22 7.46 -29.52
C LEU A 522 36.06 6.72 -30.19
N LYS A 523 35.98 6.71 -31.50
CA LYS A 523 35.01 5.93 -32.25
C LYS A 523 35.19 4.42 -32.01
N ASN A 524 36.40 3.90 -32.11
CA ASN A 524 36.67 2.50 -31.95
C ASN A 524 36.39 2.05 -30.51
N ILE A 525 36.82 2.84 -29.51
CA ILE A 525 36.52 2.58 -28.08
C ILE A 525 35.00 2.57 -27.82
N TYR A 526 34.27 3.48 -28.45
CA TYR A 526 32.81 3.54 -28.32
C TYR A 526 32.14 2.29 -28.90
N ASP A 527 32.54 1.88 -30.11
CA ASP A 527 31.94 0.72 -30.78
C ASP A 527 32.24 -0.59 -30.01
N ASP A 528 33.45 -0.76 -29.48
CA ASP A 528 33.84 -1.88 -28.62
C ASP A 528 33.00 -1.91 -27.31
N LYS A 529 32.77 -0.78 -26.69
CA LYS A 529 32.00 -0.68 -25.44
C LYS A 529 30.50 -0.92 -25.66
N LEU A 530 29.95 -0.51 -26.80
CA LEU A 530 28.56 -0.86 -27.17
C LEU A 530 28.37 -2.39 -27.23
N ILE A 531 29.37 -3.11 -27.76
CA ILE A 531 29.36 -4.58 -27.82
C ILE A 531 29.42 -5.14 -26.40
N ILE A 532 30.31 -4.63 -25.55
CA ILE A 532 30.47 -5.06 -24.15
C ILE A 532 29.18 -4.82 -23.35
N GLU A 533 28.54 -3.67 -23.49
CA GLU A 533 27.28 -3.37 -22.79
C GLU A 533 26.12 -4.24 -23.28
N ALA A 534 26.06 -4.55 -24.58
CA ALA A 534 25.06 -5.47 -25.12
C ALA A 534 25.24 -6.89 -24.56
N GLU A 535 26.48 -7.37 -24.50
CA GLU A 535 26.82 -8.67 -23.89
C GLU A 535 26.51 -8.70 -22.39
N LYS A 536 26.78 -7.61 -21.67
CA LYS A 536 26.46 -7.45 -20.25
C LYS A 536 24.95 -7.48 -19.98
N ASP A 537 24.16 -6.81 -20.81
CA ASP A 537 22.69 -6.84 -20.75
C ASP A 537 22.15 -8.27 -21.00
N GLU A 538 22.76 -9.01 -21.92
CA GLU A 538 22.41 -10.42 -22.18
C GLU A 538 22.78 -11.33 -21.00
N ILE A 539 23.94 -11.12 -20.40
CA ILE A 539 24.37 -11.83 -19.20
C ILE A 539 23.41 -11.58 -18.03
N ILE A 540 22.98 -10.33 -17.83
CA ILE A 540 22.03 -9.98 -16.78
C ILE A 540 20.66 -10.65 -17.02
N LYS A 541 20.17 -10.64 -18.27
CA LYS A 541 18.93 -11.35 -18.63
C LYS A 541 19.02 -12.85 -18.37
N ASN A 542 20.13 -13.45 -18.79
CA ASN A 542 20.37 -14.88 -18.58
C ASN A 542 20.49 -15.22 -17.09
N LYS A 543 21.16 -14.37 -16.30
CA LYS A 543 21.27 -14.55 -14.84
C LYS A 543 19.89 -14.50 -14.17
N ASN A 544 19.04 -13.55 -14.55
CA ASN A 544 17.69 -13.43 -14.03
C ASN A 544 16.80 -14.63 -14.42
N GLN A 545 16.93 -15.13 -15.65
CA GLN A 545 16.26 -16.37 -16.09
C GLN A 545 16.74 -17.60 -15.29
N ILE A 546 18.04 -17.71 -15.05
CA ILE A 546 18.61 -18.79 -14.23
C ILE A 546 18.07 -18.71 -12.80
N GLU A 547 17.94 -17.52 -12.23
CA GLU A 547 17.42 -17.35 -10.87
C GLU A 547 15.93 -17.70 -10.76
N LEU A 548 15.12 -17.32 -11.75
CA LEU A 548 13.73 -17.74 -11.85
C LEU A 548 13.59 -19.27 -12.01
N LEU A 549 14.40 -19.88 -12.87
CA LEU A 549 14.43 -21.32 -13.04
C LEU A 549 14.88 -22.06 -11.77
N ARG A 550 15.85 -21.52 -11.03
CA ARG A 550 16.26 -22.07 -9.73
C ARG A 550 15.13 -22.03 -8.71
N LYS A 551 14.43 -20.91 -8.60
CA LYS A 551 13.26 -20.78 -7.70
C LYS A 551 12.14 -21.75 -8.07
N SER A 552 11.84 -21.91 -9.36
CA SER A 552 10.83 -22.89 -9.80
C SER A 552 11.25 -24.33 -9.52
N LEU A 553 12.53 -24.69 -9.77
CA LEU A 553 13.07 -25.99 -9.44
C LEU A 553 13.06 -26.29 -7.93
N GLU A 554 13.31 -25.30 -7.11
CA GLU A 554 13.25 -25.42 -5.65
C GLU A 554 11.81 -25.62 -5.15
N GLN A 555 10.83 -24.91 -5.75
CA GLN A 555 9.42 -25.12 -5.49
C GLN A 555 8.95 -26.51 -5.96
N ASP A 556 9.36 -26.96 -7.14
CA ASP A 556 9.04 -28.30 -7.65
C ASP A 556 9.66 -29.40 -6.78
N LYS A 557 10.90 -29.20 -6.32
CA LYS A 557 11.57 -30.13 -5.41
C LYS A 557 10.88 -30.22 -4.05
N ASN A 558 10.42 -29.09 -3.51
CA ASN A 558 9.69 -29.06 -2.24
C ASN A 558 8.30 -29.70 -2.38
N SER A 559 7.60 -29.45 -3.48
CA SER A 559 6.31 -30.08 -3.76
C SER A 559 6.44 -31.59 -4.01
N GLN A 560 7.51 -32.06 -4.71
CA GLN A 560 7.79 -33.48 -4.83
C GLN A 560 8.17 -34.15 -3.49
N LYS A 561 8.88 -33.42 -2.63
CA LYS A 561 9.23 -33.92 -1.29
C LYS A 561 7.99 -34.10 -0.41
N SER A 562 7.09 -33.12 -0.39
CA SER A 562 5.81 -33.23 0.34
C SER A 562 4.92 -34.34 -0.20
N LEU A 563 4.81 -34.48 -1.53
CA LEU A 563 4.08 -35.58 -2.18
C LEU A 563 4.65 -36.96 -1.88
N ASN A 564 5.97 -37.07 -1.75
CA ASN A 564 6.62 -38.33 -1.35
C ASN A 564 6.42 -38.61 0.16
N GLU A 565 6.47 -37.61 1.01
CA GLU A 565 6.18 -37.74 2.45
C GLU A 565 4.73 -38.19 2.67
N ASP A 566 3.77 -37.61 1.96
CA ASP A 566 2.36 -38.03 1.98
C ASP A 566 2.15 -39.47 1.48
N LYS A 567 2.88 -39.90 0.43
CA LYS A 567 2.83 -41.29 -0.07
C LYS A 567 3.42 -42.28 0.94
N ILE A 568 4.53 -41.91 1.59
CA ILE A 568 5.15 -42.73 2.62
C ILE A 568 4.24 -42.84 3.86
N GLU A 569 3.58 -41.77 4.26
CA GLU A 569 2.66 -41.78 5.39
C GLU A 569 1.40 -42.63 5.10
N LYS A 570 0.82 -42.50 3.89
CA LYS A 570 -0.28 -43.38 3.43
C LYS A 570 0.12 -44.85 3.41
N ALA A 571 1.32 -45.16 2.89
CA ALA A 571 1.83 -46.52 2.87
C ALA A 571 2.08 -47.11 4.28
N LYS A 572 2.53 -46.29 5.24
CA LYS A 572 2.65 -46.66 6.65
C LYS A 572 1.30 -46.96 7.32
N ILE A 573 0.30 -46.15 7.04
CA ILE A 573 -1.06 -46.37 7.54
C ILE A 573 -1.64 -47.66 6.96
N GLU A 574 -1.46 -47.89 5.68
CA GLU A 574 -1.95 -49.10 5.00
C GLU A 574 -1.24 -50.39 5.52
N ALA A 575 0.06 -50.33 5.70
CA ALA A 575 0.85 -51.40 6.32
C ALA A 575 0.43 -51.68 7.78
N LYS A 576 0.11 -50.63 8.56
CA LYS A 576 -0.36 -50.77 9.93
C LYS A 576 -1.76 -51.41 9.99
N ASN A 577 -2.66 -51.05 9.08
CA ASN A 577 -3.98 -51.64 8.97
C ASN A 577 -3.92 -53.14 8.58
N LEU A 578 -3.07 -53.47 7.59
CA LEU A 578 -2.82 -54.89 7.19
C LEU A 578 -2.27 -55.71 8.33
N LEU A 579 -1.34 -55.16 9.16
CA LEU A 579 -0.79 -55.82 10.33
C LEU A 579 -1.87 -56.03 11.43
N LEU A 580 -2.78 -55.08 11.61
CA LEU A 580 -3.91 -55.20 12.53
C LEU A 580 -4.90 -56.27 12.10
N GLU A 581 -5.28 -56.31 10.80
CA GLU A 581 -6.12 -57.35 10.23
C GLU A 581 -5.49 -58.76 10.38
N ALA A 582 -4.21 -58.88 10.04
CA ALA A 582 -3.49 -60.16 10.19
C ALA A 582 -3.41 -60.62 11.66
N LYS A 583 -3.26 -59.68 12.61
CA LYS A 583 -3.26 -59.95 14.03
C LYS A 583 -4.63 -60.42 14.55
N GLU A 584 -5.70 -59.78 14.07
CA GLU A 584 -7.07 -60.17 14.43
C GLU A 584 -7.43 -61.54 13.85
N GLU A 585 -7.01 -61.83 12.62
CA GLU A 585 -7.22 -63.12 11.97
C GLU A 585 -6.40 -64.24 12.67
N ALA A 586 -5.14 -63.97 13.07
CA ALA A 586 -4.34 -64.89 13.87
C ALA A 586 -4.97 -65.15 15.26
N ASN A 587 -5.44 -64.12 15.94
CA ASN A 587 -6.12 -64.25 17.25
C ASN A 587 -7.42 -65.03 17.13
N SER A 588 -8.20 -64.83 16.07
CA SER A 588 -9.41 -65.61 15.77
C SER A 588 -9.07 -67.07 15.55
N THR A 589 -8.03 -67.35 14.78
CA THR A 589 -7.56 -68.74 14.51
C THR A 589 -7.03 -69.45 15.77
N ILE A 590 -6.32 -68.70 16.64
CA ILE A 590 -5.86 -69.23 17.95
C ILE A 590 -7.06 -69.56 18.85
N LYS A 591 -8.07 -68.70 18.91
CA LYS A 591 -9.29 -68.99 19.67
C LYS A 591 -10.04 -70.21 19.15
N GLU A 592 -10.12 -70.40 17.84
CA GLU A 592 -10.71 -71.60 17.25
C GLU A 592 -9.90 -72.87 17.55
N LEU A 593 -8.58 -72.77 17.55
CA LEU A 593 -7.67 -73.86 17.92
C LEU A 593 -7.79 -74.22 19.43
N ASP A 594 -7.93 -73.21 20.31
CA ASP A 594 -8.14 -73.42 21.74
C ASP A 594 -9.49 -74.15 22.02
N ILE A 595 -10.53 -73.77 21.30
CA ILE A 595 -11.84 -74.44 21.38
C ILE A 595 -11.73 -75.88 20.90
N LEU A 596 -10.98 -76.15 19.81
CA LEU A 596 -10.72 -77.49 19.31
C LEU A 596 -9.87 -78.33 20.28
N TYR A 597 -8.87 -77.69 20.87
CA TYR A 597 -7.98 -78.33 21.86
C TYR A 597 -8.74 -78.73 23.12
N ASN A 598 -9.60 -77.82 23.64
CA ASN A 598 -10.44 -78.10 24.80
C ASN A 598 -11.47 -79.20 24.50
N ASN A 599 -12.05 -79.22 23.31
CA ASN A 599 -12.94 -80.29 22.87
C ASN A 599 -12.21 -81.63 22.71
N LEU A 600 -10.89 -81.63 22.34
CA LEU A 600 -10.08 -82.84 22.26
C LEU A 600 -9.67 -83.38 23.65
N LYS A 601 -9.52 -82.51 24.64
CA LYS A 601 -9.20 -82.87 26.00
C LYS A 601 -10.33 -83.69 26.66
N ASP A 602 -11.57 -83.46 26.31
CA ASP A 602 -12.73 -84.21 26.75
C ASP A 602 -12.74 -85.66 26.19
N PHE A 603 -11.82 -85.98 25.24
CA PHE A 603 -11.72 -87.33 24.64
C PHE A 603 -10.56 -88.18 25.20
N GLU A 604 -9.63 -87.61 25.99
CA GLU A 604 -8.51 -88.38 26.59
C GLU A 604 -8.97 -89.40 27.63
N GLU A 605 -10.23 -89.30 28.18
CA GLU A 605 -10.76 -90.21 29.17
C GLU A 605 -11.70 -91.30 28.60
N ILE A 606 -11.81 -91.42 27.23
CA ILE A 606 -12.76 -92.39 26.65
C ILE A 606 -11.95 -93.58 26.04
N ASP A 607 -12.15 -94.76 26.64
CA ASP A 607 -11.57 -95.99 26.13
C ASP A 607 -12.36 -96.53 24.94
N PHE A 608 -11.75 -96.44 23.77
CA PHE A 608 -12.34 -96.83 22.45
C PHE A 608 -12.10 -98.31 22.09
N GLU A 609 -11.35 -99.07 22.89
CA GLU A 609 -10.91 -100.41 22.49
C GLU A 609 -12.07 -101.43 22.34
N ASN A 610 -13.23 -101.12 22.90
CA ASN A 610 -14.39 -102.00 22.85
C ASN A 610 -15.61 -101.48 22.04
N TRP A 611 -15.43 -100.42 21.28
CA TRP A 611 -16.51 -99.80 20.53
C TRP A 611 -16.65 -100.39 19.08
N SER A 612 -17.88 -100.66 18.65
CA SER A 612 -18.17 -101.08 17.31
C SER A 612 -18.08 -99.89 16.35
N ASP A 613 -17.72 -100.13 15.06
CA ASP A 613 -17.60 -99.11 13.99
C ASP A 613 -18.85 -98.21 13.91
N THR A 614 -20.05 -98.73 14.23
CA THR A 614 -21.31 -97.97 14.23
C THR A 614 -21.41 -97.05 15.45
N GLN A 615 -20.81 -97.37 16.54
CA GLN A 615 -20.79 -96.54 17.76
C GLN A 615 -19.77 -95.40 17.58
N ILE A 616 -18.61 -95.71 17.02
CA ILE A 616 -17.61 -94.72 16.66
C ILE A 616 -18.16 -93.70 15.63
N ALA A 617 -18.86 -94.19 14.60
CA ALA A 617 -19.43 -93.32 13.55
C ALA A 617 -20.55 -92.44 14.12
N ASN A 618 -21.37 -92.92 15.08
CA ASN A 618 -22.41 -92.10 15.72
C ASN A 618 -21.84 -91.08 16.70
N PHE A 619 -20.77 -91.41 17.39
CA PHE A 619 -20.07 -90.52 18.28
C PHE A 619 -19.38 -89.35 17.53
N VAL A 620 -18.69 -89.71 16.43
CA VAL A 620 -18.10 -88.69 15.58
C VAL A 620 -19.16 -87.78 14.95
N LYS A 621 -20.32 -88.34 14.58
CA LYS A 621 -21.47 -87.57 14.07
C LYS A 621 -22.10 -86.65 15.11
N SER A 622 -22.15 -87.01 16.36
CA SER A 622 -22.77 -86.26 17.44
C SER A 622 -21.89 -85.13 18.00
N HIS A 623 -20.58 -85.33 18.00
CA HIS A 623 -19.60 -84.38 18.58
C HIS A 623 -18.90 -83.50 17.57
N PHE A 624 -18.83 -83.89 16.27
CA PHE A 624 -18.29 -83.04 15.20
C PHE A 624 -19.43 -82.53 14.31
N LYS A 625 -19.77 -81.25 14.43
CA LYS A 625 -20.76 -80.61 13.55
C LYS A 625 -20.33 -80.75 12.09
N LYS A 626 -21.29 -81.16 11.22
CA LYS A 626 -21.12 -81.15 9.75
C LYS A 626 -20.67 -79.79 9.25
N GLY A 627 -19.39 -79.57 9.14
CA GLY A 627 -18.86 -78.29 8.67
C GLY A 627 -17.36 -78.09 8.99
N THR A 628 -16.88 -78.69 10.09
CA THR A 628 -15.50 -78.47 10.57
C THR A 628 -14.43 -78.91 9.54
N LEU A 629 -14.65 -80.02 8.85
CA LEU A 629 -13.71 -80.47 7.77
C LEU A 629 -13.80 -79.59 6.51
N LYS A 630 -14.97 -79.01 6.27
CA LYS A 630 -15.17 -78.11 5.11
C LYS A 630 -14.58 -76.74 5.39
N GLN A 631 -14.67 -76.26 6.64
CA GLN A 631 -14.02 -75.03 7.11
C GLN A 631 -12.51 -75.15 7.15
N ALA A 632 -11.95 -76.23 7.68
CA ALA A 632 -10.51 -76.48 7.67
C ALA A 632 -9.92 -76.49 6.25
N ASN A 633 -10.62 -77.08 5.28
CA ASN A 633 -10.21 -77.07 3.87
C ASN A 633 -10.38 -75.67 3.22
N LEU A 634 -11.36 -74.89 3.63
CA LEU A 634 -11.54 -73.48 3.15
C LEU A 634 -10.44 -72.58 3.68
N TYR A 635 -10.03 -72.73 4.95
CA TYR A 635 -8.92 -72.00 5.54
C TYR A 635 -7.57 -72.38 4.94
N ARG A 636 -7.32 -73.67 4.68
CA ARG A 636 -6.13 -74.13 3.99
C ARG A 636 -6.01 -73.54 2.59
N ASN A 637 -7.14 -73.41 1.86
CA ASN A 637 -7.14 -72.82 0.52
C ASN A 637 -6.98 -71.27 0.57
N LYS A 638 -7.49 -70.58 1.61
CA LYS A 638 -7.26 -69.16 1.82
C LYS A 638 -5.81 -68.85 2.19
N LEU A 639 -5.21 -69.62 3.07
CA LEU A 639 -3.78 -69.50 3.43
C LEU A 639 -2.88 -69.68 2.19
N ASN A 640 -3.13 -70.71 1.38
CA ASN A 640 -2.37 -70.89 0.14
C ASN A 640 -2.56 -69.78 -0.87
N ALA A 641 -3.77 -69.18 -0.95
CA ALA A 641 -4.05 -68.02 -1.86
C ALA A 641 -3.42 -66.71 -1.35
N SER A 642 -3.17 -66.57 -0.05
CA SER A 642 -2.48 -65.41 0.51
C SER A 642 -0.95 -65.52 0.36
N PHE A 643 -0.40 -66.71 0.36
CA PHE A 643 1.04 -66.95 0.11
C PHE A 643 1.43 -66.75 -1.35
N ASP A 644 0.56 -67.03 -2.31
CA ASP A 644 0.81 -66.78 -3.75
C ASP A 644 0.75 -65.32 -4.18
N LYS A 645 0.19 -64.41 -3.35
CA LYS A 645 0.17 -62.97 -3.58
C LYS A 645 1.39 -62.19 -3.04
N SER A 646 2.32 -62.85 -2.34
CA SER A 646 3.46 -62.18 -1.70
C SER A 646 4.79 -62.31 -2.48
N THR A 647 4.79 -62.74 -3.73
CA THR A 647 5.98 -62.66 -4.59
C THR A 647 6.03 -61.31 -5.29
N PHE A 648 6.46 -60.27 -4.55
CA PHE A 648 6.98 -59.04 -5.15
C PHE A 648 8.45 -59.24 -5.49
N SER A 649 8.73 -59.33 -6.79
CA SER A 649 10.10 -59.21 -7.29
C SER A 649 10.46 -57.71 -7.38
N PRO A 650 11.61 -57.26 -6.89
CA PRO A 650 12.06 -55.89 -7.13
C PRO A 650 12.64 -55.79 -8.54
N SER A 651 11.92 -55.07 -9.44
CA SER A 651 12.51 -54.64 -10.71
C SER A 651 13.25 -53.33 -10.48
N THR A 652 14.57 -53.41 -10.63
CA THR A 652 15.53 -52.35 -10.91
C THR A 652 15.12 -51.55 -12.14
N THR A 653 14.90 -50.21 -11.97
CA THR A 653 15.48 -49.10 -12.76
C THR A 653 15.21 -47.80 -12.05
#